data_ff2d9e9d71377e694a521fc60208fbf4
#
_entry.id   ff2d9e9d71377e694a521fc60208fbf4
#
_cell.length_a   1.000
_cell.length_b   1.000
_cell.length_c   1.000
_cell.angle_alpha   90.00
_cell.angle_beta   90.00
_cell.angle_gamma   90.00
#
_symmetry.space_group_name_H-M   'P 1'
#
loop_
_entity.id
_entity.type
_entity.pdbx_description
1 polymer ?
#
loop_
_entity_poly.entity_id
_entity_poly.type
_entity_poly.pdbx_seq_one_letter_code
_entity_poly.pdbx_strand_id
1 'polypeptide(L)'
;MIFRRLLIIILIFSGLNANAQLKLSQDNLTDPANPKDYSVGGIKVEGSNVLDPNALVLLSGLTVGKTITVPGDAIPKAIQNLWDQGLFSDISIEAEKIQGENIFLIIKITERPRLSRFKFEGLKKTEVDDVREEIKLYREKIVTDNLLVSTKNTITKLFVEKGFLNCTVDLLLEDDSLNSNHVVLTIKVDKNQKVKIQEIIIEGNEEFSKAKIKKSMKETKQKSVFKPLVDFDGMLLSSFKAFYKEGRKEGFTKIGEYFGENVSVRIFKTSKYLNSNFTADKATVIEKYNKKGFRDAKFEKDSVYKSGENEVSIYMKVKEGNQYYFGDIKWVGNKKYASKILSNTLGIKKGEIYDPEKLDARLSMDPNSKDISSLYMDDGYLFFQVNPVETSVRNDTIDLEIQIYEGQQARINEITVGGNTKTNDHVVIRELRTYPGTLFSRSDIIRSQRELSVLGYFDAEQIAINPKPNQEDGTVDIEYDVVESPSDQIELSGGFGAGRIVGTLGVSFNNFSTQNFFKKGAWRPVPSGDGQRLSIRAQSNGFFFQSYNMSFTEPWLGGKKPNSFSLTAYYSAQSTARKFLQDSTGADGKRVLNPNRAYVNITGLSIGLGKRLKWPDDYFTIQYELSYQKYDLKDWNQFIFTTGVANNLFFRTTLSRSSIDQAIYPRMGSQFKVSGQTTFPYSWVNGKNYNNLEQQVLNEAEAKDEILTTQEVFNRTQQERYRWVEYYKWKFTSSTFTTLAGNLVLNTKVGFGFLGQWNKSVGPAPIERFYLGGSGLTGFALDGREIIALRGYNDQSVSPFNGGTIISKYTAELRYPFTLNPSATIYGLVFAEAGDAWSSFNTYNPFDVKKSAGFGIRVFLPMFGLLGLDWGHRFDDIPGQPGMPKSQVHFTIGANLGDL
;
A
#
# COMPACT_ATOMS: atom_id res chain seq x y z
N MET A 1 -47.61 -26.92 21.39
CA MET A 1 -48.63 -26.54 22.39
C MET A 1 -48.06 -26.50 23.84
N ILE A 2 -47.00 -27.21 24.15
CA ILE A 2 -46.40 -27.26 25.50
C ILE A 2 -45.58 -26.00 25.81
N PHE A 3 -44.91 -25.42 24.82
CA PHE A 3 -44.08 -24.19 25.00
C PHE A 3 -44.90 -22.92 25.30
N ARG A 4 -46.15 -22.87 24.83
CA ARG A 4 -47.06 -21.71 25.09
C ARG A 4 -47.68 -21.73 26.48
N ARG A 5 -47.73 -22.89 27.11
CA ARG A 5 -48.20 -23.04 28.50
C ARG A 5 -47.08 -22.82 29.52
N LEU A 6 -45.86 -23.07 29.18
CA LEU A 6 -44.69 -22.77 30.04
C LEU A 6 -44.41 -21.25 30.14
N LEU A 7 -44.67 -20.52 29.06
CA LEU A 7 -44.49 -19.05 29.04
C LEU A 7 -45.54 -18.32 29.90
N ILE A 8 -46.73 -18.87 29.99
CA ILE A 8 -47.81 -18.31 30.84
C ILE A 8 -47.56 -18.61 32.32
N ILE A 9 -46.93 -19.71 32.66
CA ILE A 9 -46.55 -20.05 34.04
C ILE A 9 -45.36 -19.21 34.50
N ILE A 10 -44.40 -18.88 33.63
CA ILE A 10 -43.28 -17.97 33.92
C ILE A 10 -43.78 -16.53 34.08
N LEU A 11 -44.77 -16.08 33.31
CA LEU A 11 -45.37 -14.76 33.44
C LEU A 11 -46.27 -14.61 34.72
N ILE A 12 -46.82 -15.69 35.22
CA ILE A 12 -47.60 -15.69 36.47
C ILE A 12 -46.62 -15.73 37.69
N PHE A 13 -45.45 -16.35 37.57
CA PHE A 13 -44.45 -16.34 38.64
C PHE A 13 -43.60 -15.08 38.70
N SER A 14 -43.44 -14.32 37.60
CA SER A 14 -42.74 -13.02 37.62
C SER A 14 -43.59 -11.85 38.10
N GLY A 15 -44.91 -12.04 38.27
CA GLY A 15 -45.82 -11.02 38.77
C GLY A 15 -46.01 -11.03 40.28
N LEU A 16 -45.35 -11.94 41.01
CA LEU A 16 -45.60 -12.13 42.44
C LEU A 16 -44.45 -11.74 43.37
N ASN A 17 -43.44 -11.09 42.89
CA ASN A 17 -42.30 -10.66 43.71
C ASN A 17 -42.05 -9.14 43.78
N ALA A 18 -43.08 -8.35 43.60
CA ALA A 18 -43.06 -6.94 43.98
C ALA A 18 -43.80 -6.74 45.30
N ASN A 19 -43.49 -7.52 46.30
CA ASN A 19 -43.89 -7.24 47.65
C ASN A 19 -42.81 -6.33 48.28
N ALA A 20 -43.04 -5.02 48.19
CA ALA A 20 -42.45 -4.08 49.11
C ALA A 20 -42.93 -4.47 50.51
N GLN A 21 -42.11 -5.22 51.26
CA GLN A 21 -42.46 -5.63 52.61
C GLN A 21 -42.30 -4.44 53.56
N LEU A 22 -43.47 -3.84 53.91
CA LEU A 22 -43.61 -3.05 55.12
C LEU A 22 -43.55 -4.04 56.30
N LYS A 23 -42.41 -4.17 56.99
CA LYS A 23 -42.31 -4.84 58.26
C LYS A 23 -42.67 -3.85 59.35
N LEU A 24 -43.94 -3.97 59.79
CA LEU A 24 -44.45 -3.29 60.96
C LEU A 24 -44.36 -4.24 62.14
N SER A 25 -43.77 -3.79 63.22
CA SER A 25 -43.92 -4.42 64.54
C SER A 25 -45.30 -3.98 65.14
N GLN A 26 -46.19 -4.92 65.06
CA GLN A 26 -47.54 -4.95 65.72
C GLN A 26 -48.56 -3.90 65.31
N ASP A 27 -49.71 -4.45 64.90
CA ASP A 27 -51.04 -3.96 64.81
C ASP A 27 -51.44 -3.02 63.67
N ASN A 28 -52.24 -3.60 62.73
CA ASN A 28 -53.25 -2.94 61.86
C ASN A 28 -52.80 -1.83 60.85
N LEU A 29 -51.54 -1.69 60.58
CA LEU A 29 -51.07 -0.71 59.57
C LEU A 29 -51.11 -1.20 58.12
N THR A 30 -51.41 -2.46 57.88
CA THR A 30 -51.44 -3.11 56.55
C THR A 30 -52.85 -3.42 56.07
N ASP A 31 -53.94 -2.94 56.76
CA ASP A 31 -55.26 -3.15 56.24
C ASP A 31 -55.64 -2.14 55.13
N PRO A 32 -55.69 -2.57 53.83
CA PRO A 32 -56.00 -1.65 52.75
C PRO A 32 -57.44 -1.08 52.84
N ALA A 33 -58.31 -1.68 53.67
CA ALA A 33 -59.67 -1.23 53.83
C ALA A 33 -59.83 -0.03 54.83
N ASN A 34 -58.75 0.30 55.56
CA ASN A 34 -58.77 1.41 56.57
C ASN A 34 -57.50 2.27 56.50
N PRO A 35 -57.27 3.02 55.40
CA PRO A 35 -56.17 3.91 55.38
C PRO A 35 -56.27 5.02 56.43
N LYS A 36 -55.19 5.32 57.14
CA LYS A 36 -55.13 6.37 58.17
C LYS A 36 -54.08 7.40 57.76
N ASP A 37 -54.36 8.64 58.02
CA ASP A 37 -53.45 9.74 57.80
C ASP A 37 -52.55 9.92 58.99
N TYR A 38 -51.24 10.02 58.76
CA TYR A 38 -50.20 10.24 59.75
C TYR A 38 -49.31 11.42 59.35
N SER A 39 -48.95 12.26 60.29
CA SER A 39 -47.91 13.26 60.09
C SER A 39 -46.52 12.60 60.23
N VAL A 40 -45.60 12.81 59.32
CA VAL A 40 -44.25 12.28 59.42
C VAL A 40 -43.46 13.00 60.54
N GLY A 41 -43.30 12.35 61.67
CA GLY A 41 -42.66 12.91 62.89
C GLY A 41 -41.12 12.91 62.80
N GLY A 42 -40.58 12.02 61.99
CA GLY A 42 -39.12 11.92 61.74
C GLY A 42 -38.78 10.83 60.72
N ILE A 43 -37.66 10.97 60.05
CA ILE A 43 -37.12 10.00 59.08
C ILE A 43 -35.69 9.69 59.40
N LYS A 44 -35.39 8.44 59.67
CA LYS A 44 -34.02 7.92 59.87
C LYS A 44 -33.62 7.13 58.67
N VAL A 45 -32.34 7.22 58.27
CA VAL A 45 -31.76 6.38 57.22
C VAL A 45 -30.75 5.44 57.85
N GLU A 46 -30.86 4.14 57.48
CA GLU A 46 -29.97 3.09 57.93
C GLU A 46 -29.38 2.36 56.70
N GLY A 47 -28.10 1.95 56.80
CA GLY A 47 -27.40 1.24 55.73
C GLY A 47 -26.68 2.13 54.70
N SER A 48 -26.69 3.47 54.94
CA SER A 48 -25.86 4.38 54.13
C SER A 48 -24.40 4.34 54.62
N ASN A 49 -23.49 4.01 53.73
CA ASN A 49 -22.04 3.98 53.99
C ASN A 49 -21.26 5.11 53.30
N VAL A 50 -21.75 5.62 52.19
CA VAL A 50 -21.09 6.62 51.36
C VAL A 50 -21.97 7.84 51.11
N LEU A 51 -23.27 7.67 51.09
CA LEU A 51 -24.22 8.71 50.74
C LEU A 51 -24.71 9.47 51.98
N ASP A 52 -24.93 10.79 51.88
CA ASP A 52 -25.46 11.61 52.94
C ASP A 52 -26.91 11.21 53.26
N PRO A 53 -27.24 10.80 54.51
CA PRO A 53 -28.59 10.45 54.91
C PRO A 53 -29.63 11.54 54.63
N ASN A 54 -29.29 12.81 54.80
CA ASN A 54 -30.20 13.93 54.57
C ASN A 54 -30.52 14.07 53.05
N ALA A 55 -29.55 13.85 52.19
CA ALA A 55 -29.77 13.85 50.74
C ALA A 55 -30.70 12.71 50.32
N LEU A 56 -30.60 11.53 50.97
CA LEU A 56 -31.48 10.39 50.70
C LEU A 56 -32.92 10.63 51.10
N VAL A 57 -33.13 11.28 52.27
CA VAL A 57 -34.45 11.72 52.68
C VAL A 57 -35.06 12.69 51.68
N LEU A 58 -34.27 13.65 51.18
CA LEU A 58 -34.73 14.60 50.18
C LEU A 58 -35.07 13.90 48.86
N LEU A 59 -34.24 12.97 48.37
CA LEU A 59 -34.46 12.19 47.16
C LEU A 59 -35.67 11.27 47.25
N SER A 60 -35.99 10.76 48.44
CA SER A 60 -37.22 9.94 48.65
C SER A 60 -38.51 10.73 48.42
N GLY A 61 -38.45 12.07 48.56
CA GLY A 61 -39.64 12.95 48.50
C GLY A 61 -40.51 12.93 49.73
N LEU A 62 -40.04 12.25 50.78
CA LEU A 62 -40.70 12.31 52.11
C LEU A 62 -40.18 13.51 52.88
N THR A 63 -41.03 14.23 53.54
CA THR A 63 -40.68 15.44 54.28
C THR A 63 -41.29 15.35 55.72
N VAL A 64 -40.46 15.66 56.71
CA VAL A 64 -40.93 15.74 58.11
C VAL A 64 -41.99 16.85 58.26
N GLY A 65 -43.08 16.57 58.97
CA GLY A 65 -44.21 17.46 59.09
C GLY A 65 -45.28 17.32 58.00
N LYS A 66 -45.06 16.54 56.92
CA LYS A 66 -46.04 16.30 55.90
C LYS A 66 -46.94 15.11 56.24
N THR A 67 -48.26 15.27 56.03
CA THR A 67 -49.20 14.18 56.21
C THR A 67 -49.13 13.18 55.06
N ILE A 68 -49.04 11.89 55.38
CA ILE A 68 -49.09 10.75 54.45
C ILE A 68 -50.17 9.77 54.88
N THR A 69 -50.81 9.20 53.87
CA THR A 69 -51.82 8.13 54.12
C THR A 69 -51.10 6.77 54.08
N VAL A 70 -51.34 5.95 55.15
CA VAL A 70 -50.72 4.61 55.25
C VAL A 70 -51.85 3.58 55.56
N PRO A 71 -52.02 2.55 54.74
CA PRO A 71 -51.40 2.31 53.44
C PRO A 71 -51.80 3.33 52.37
N GLY A 72 -50.87 3.75 51.49
CA GLY A 72 -51.10 4.71 50.42
C GLY A 72 -49.88 4.85 49.51
N ASP A 73 -49.96 5.74 48.51
CA ASP A 73 -48.99 5.89 47.43
C ASP A 73 -47.68 6.56 47.85
N ALA A 74 -47.64 7.24 49.01
CA ALA A 74 -46.48 8.01 49.45
C ALA A 74 -45.21 7.15 49.63
N ILE A 75 -45.35 5.99 50.27
CA ILE A 75 -44.24 5.09 50.58
C ILE A 75 -43.77 4.36 49.30
N PRO A 76 -44.64 3.74 48.49
CA PRO A 76 -44.21 3.17 47.19
C PRO A 76 -43.52 4.19 46.30
N LYS A 77 -44.04 5.44 46.27
CA LYS A 77 -43.42 6.51 45.47
C LYS A 77 -42.04 6.92 46.01
N ALA A 78 -41.88 6.96 47.30
CA ALA A 78 -40.58 7.24 47.93
C ALA A 78 -39.56 6.13 47.63
N ILE A 79 -39.96 4.87 47.69
CA ILE A 79 -39.15 3.73 47.28
C ILE A 79 -38.78 3.84 45.79
N GLN A 80 -39.75 4.15 44.90
CA GLN A 80 -39.52 4.32 43.47
C GLN A 80 -38.55 5.46 43.19
N ASN A 81 -38.70 6.62 43.81
CA ASN A 81 -37.79 7.76 43.65
C ASN A 81 -36.34 7.41 44.00
N LEU A 82 -36.12 6.67 45.07
CA LEU A 82 -34.80 6.19 45.49
C LEU A 82 -34.30 5.10 44.52
N TRP A 83 -35.15 4.21 44.07
CA TRP A 83 -34.82 3.14 43.11
C TRP A 83 -34.40 3.66 41.75
N ASP A 84 -35.04 4.73 41.27
CA ASP A 84 -34.76 5.40 40.02
C ASP A 84 -33.35 6.03 39.99
N GLN A 85 -32.73 6.25 41.12
CA GLN A 85 -31.32 6.70 41.22
C GLN A 85 -30.33 5.61 40.78
N GLY A 86 -30.74 4.30 40.79
CA GLY A 86 -29.88 3.18 40.41
C GLY A 86 -28.71 2.91 41.36
N LEU A 87 -28.69 3.53 42.54
CA LEU A 87 -27.60 3.50 43.55
C LEU A 87 -27.73 2.33 44.53
N PHE A 88 -28.87 1.71 44.63
CA PHE A 88 -29.22 0.73 45.68
C PHE A 88 -29.47 -0.66 45.12
N SER A 89 -29.11 -1.67 45.86
CA SER A 89 -29.44 -3.07 45.63
C SER A 89 -30.69 -3.50 46.35
N ASP A 90 -31.02 -2.83 47.48
CA ASP A 90 -32.25 -3.05 48.21
C ASP A 90 -32.70 -1.77 48.90
N ILE A 91 -34.02 -1.55 48.97
CA ILE A 91 -34.67 -0.41 49.63
C ILE A 91 -35.92 -0.88 50.33
N SER A 92 -36.00 -0.63 51.64
CA SER A 92 -37.23 -0.81 52.40
C SER A 92 -37.54 0.40 53.31
N ILE A 93 -38.79 0.68 53.51
CA ILE A 93 -39.23 1.76 54.41
C ILE A 93 -40.09 1.10 55.46
N GLU A 94 -39.70 1.23 56.72
CA GLU A 94 -40.34 0.64 57.86
C GLU A 94 -40.81 1.76 58.81
N ALA A 95 -41.88 1.51 59.55
CA ALA A 95 -42.31 2.39 60.64
C ALA A 95 -41.58 2.01 61.94
N GLU A 96 -40.76 2.91 62.45
CA GLU A 96 -40.04 2.71 63.69
C GLU A 96 -40.99 2.74 64.88
N LYS A 97 -41.83 3.73 64.91
CA LYS A 97 -42.87 3.90 65.97
C LYS A 97 -43.98 4.83 65.48
N ILE A 98 -45.17 4.70 66.15
CA ILE A 98 -46.27 5.60 65.93
C ILE A 98 -46.60 6.22 67.31
N GLN A 99 -46.70 7.54 67.37
CA GLN A 99 -47.03 8.29 68.56
C GLN A 99 -48.21 9.23 68.27
N GLY A 100 -49.42 8.80 68.59
CA GLY A 100 -50.65 9.51 68.25
C GLY A 100 -50.84 9.59 66.75
N GLU A 101 -50.88 10.79 66.18
CA GLU A 101 -50.99 11.02 64.72
C GLU A 101 -49.63 11.13 64.04
N ASN A 102 -48.48 10.93 64.74
CA ASN A 102 -47.17 11.02 64.20
C ASN A 102 -46.57 9.62 63.90
N ILE A 103 -46.03 9.41 62.66
CA ILE A 103 -45.33 8.22 62.29
C ILE A 103 -43.84 8.53 62.09
N PHE A 104 -42.94 7.72 62.65
CA PHE A 104 -41.50 7.80 62.44
C PHE A 104 -41.07 6.70 61.52
N LEU A 105 -40.37 7.06 60.45
CA LEU A 105 -39.99 6.14 59.37
C LEU A 105 -38.47 5.86 59.41
N ILE A 106 -38.13 4.62 59.14
CA ILE A 106 -36.77 4.21 58.83
C ILE A 106 -36.68 3.80 57.37
N ILE A 107 -35.82 4.49 56.60
CA ILE A 107 -35.43 4.11 55.25
C ILE A 107 -34.19 3.22 55.42
N LYS A 108 -34.34 1.94 55.17
CA LYS A 108 -33.25 0.97 55.11
C LYS A 108 -32.85 0.80 53.68
N ILE A 109 -31.55 1.00 53.40
CA ILE A 109 -30.98 0.87 52.07
C ILE A 109 -29.76 -0.04 52.09
N THR A 110 -29.50 -0.70 50.96
CA THR A 110 -28.27 -1.37 50.73
C THR A 110 -27.65 -0.73 49.50
N GLU A 111 -26.55 -0.04 49.63
CA GLU A 111 -25.86 0.63 48.52
C GLU A 111 -25.22 -0.42 47.61
N ARG A 112 -25.31 -0.18 46.30
CA ARG A 112 -24.54 -0.99 45.32
C ARG A 112 -23.06 -0.72 45.48
N PRO A 113 -22.20 -1.76 45.39
CA PRO A 113 -20.77 -1.58 45.51
C PRO A 113 -20.20 -0.77 44.36
N ARG A 114 -19.13 -0.03 44.62
CA ARG A 114 -18.39 0.73 43.60
C ARG A 114 -17.15 -0.04 43.20
N LEU A 115 -16.72 0.18 41.93
CA LEU A 115 -15.55 -0.44 41.38
C LEU A 115 -14.28 0.25 41.87
N SER A 116 -13.50 -0.40 42.72
CA SER A 116 -12.21 0.10 43.18
C SER A 116 -11.16 -0.01 42.10
N ARG A 117 -11.06 -1.17 41.49
CA ARG A 117 -10.13 -1.50 40.40
C ARG A 117 -10.59 -2.74 39.66
N PHE A 118 -10.07 -2.95 38.43
CA PHE A 118 -10.28 -4.19 37.68
C PHE A 118 -8.96 -4.73 37.13
N LYS A 119 -8.86 -6.03 37.04
CA LYS A 119 -7.70 -6.75 36.49
C LYS A 119 -8.14 -7.77 35.48
N PHE A 120 -7.23 -8.08 34.53
CA PHE A 120 -7.46 -9.07 33.49
C PHE A 120 -6.58 -10.28 33.72
N GLU A 121 -7.14 -11.47 33.52
CA GLU A 121 -6.43 -12.73 33.51
C GLU A 121 -6.67 -13.48 32.19
N GLY A 122 -5.63 -14.17 31.68
CA GLY A 122 -5.72 -14.92 30.42
C GLY A 122 -5.45 -14.14 29.14
N LEU A 123 -5.16 -12.82 29.23
CA LEU A 123 -4.91 -11.94 28.08
C LEU A 123 -3.44 -11.51 28.00
N LYS A 124 -2.96 -11.26 26.77
CA LYS A 124 -1.68 -10.59 26.52
C LYS A 124 -1.84 -9.06 26.70
N LYS A 125 -0.73 -8.35 26.97
CA LYS A 125 -0.74 -6.90 27.20
C LYS A 125 -1.48 -6.11 26.10
N THR A 126 -1.19 -6.37 24.82
CA THR A 126 -1.87 -5.73 23.69
C THR A 126 -3.36 -6.03 23.64
N GLU A 127 -3.77 -7.23 24.01
CA GLU A 127 -5.18 -7.62 24.04
C GLU A 127 -5.93 -6.96 25.20
N VAL A 128 -5.22 -6.70 26.32
CA VAL A 128 -5.77 -5.93 27.46
C VAL A 128 -6.07 -4.50 27.05
N ASP A 129 -5.17 -3.90 26.24
CA ASP A 129 -5.35 -2.54 25.74
C ASP A 129 -6.57 -2.47 24.81
N ASP A 130 -6.70 -3.42 23.86
CA ASP A 130 -7.87 -3.53 22.97
C ASP A 130 -9.18 -3.68 23.77
N VAL A 131 -9.19 -4.54 24.82
CA VAL A 131 -10.37 -4.73 25.66
C VAL A 131 -10.71 -3.48 26.45
N ARG A 132 -9.72 -2.74 26.94
CA ARG A 132 -9.94 -1.51 27.71
C ARG A 132 -10.59 -0.40 26.89
N GLU A 133 -10.26 -0.31 25.60
CA GLU A 133 -10.89 0.66 24.70
C GLU A 133 -12.38 0.37 24.49
N GLU A 134 -12.76 -0.90 24.45
CA GLU A 134 -14.14 -1.33 24.18
C GLU A 134 -15.03 -1.34 25.42
N ILE A 135 -14.50 -1.64 26.61
CA ILE A 135 -15.25 -1.69 27.84
C ILE A 135 -15.30 -0.32 28.52
N LYS A 136 -16.48 0.10 28.94
CA LYS A 136 -16.68 1.40 29.61
C LYS A 136 -16.54 1.27 31.14
N LEU A 137 -15.43 0.66 31.61
CA LEU A 137 -15.14 0.54 33.04
C LEU A 137 -14.16 1.61 33.48
N TYR A 138 -14.47 2.26 34.60
CA TYR A 138 -13.59 3.22 35.27
C TYR A 138 -13.76 3.10 36.79
N ARG A 139 -12.78 3.58 37.50
CA ARG A 139 -12.80 3.59 38.96
C ARG A 139 -14.00 4.39 39.47
N GLU A 140 -14.59 4.00 40.62
CA GLU A 140 -15.78 4.58 41.25
C GLU A 140 -17.11 4.32 40.49
N LYS A 141 -17.08 3.53 39.39
CA LYS A 141 -18.32 3.17 38.73
C LYS A 141 -19.14 2.20 39.55
N ILE A 142 -20.44 2.43 39.61
CA ILE A 142 -21.38 1.56 40.36
C ILE A 142 -21.49 0.22 39.62
N VAL A 143 -21.30 -0.86 40.35
CA VAL A 143 -21.38 -2.20 39.81
C VAL A 143 -22.82 -2.67 39.86
N THR A 144 -23.40 -2.88 38.65
CA THR A 144 -24.75 -3.42 38.48
C THR A 144 -24.65 -4.73 37.68
N ASP A 145 -25.64 -5.61 37.83
CA ASP A 145 -25.72 -6.84 37.04
C ASP A 145 -25.69 -6.56 35.54
N ASN A 146 -26.38 -5.49 35.10
CA ASN A 146 -26.39 -5.07 33.70
C ASN A 146 -24.97 -4.66 33.23
N LEU A 147 -24.21 -3.95 34.07
CA LEU A 147 -22.82 -3.60 33.75
C LEU A 147 -21.95 -4.85 33.56
N LEU A 148 -22.11 -5.83 34.43
CA LEU A 148 -21.36 -7.10 34.36
C LEU A 148 -21.74 -7.87 33.09
N VAL A 149 -23.03 -8.06 32.84
CA VAL A 149 -23.51 -8.75 31.62
C VAL A 149 -23.06 -8.02 30.36
N SER A 150 -23.18 -6.69 30.33
CA SER A 150 -22.71 -5.88 29.19
C SER A 150 -21.20 -6.01 28.97
N THR A 151 -20.40 -5.94 30.05
CA THR A 151 -18.97 -6.10 29.98
C THR A 151 -18.57 -7.49 29.46
N LYS A 152 -19.19 -8.55 29.98
CA LYS A 152 -19.02 -9.93 29.53
C LYS A 152 -19.32 -10.06 28.04
N ASN A 153 -20.47 -9.54 27.61
CA ASN A 153 -20.91 -9.62 26.20
C ASN A 153 -19.97 -8.84 25.27
N THR A 154 -19.52 -7.65 25.67
CA THR A 154 -18.60 -6.84 24.87
C THR A 154 -17.28 -7.56 24.67
N ILE A 155 -16.69 -8.11 25.74
CA ILE A 155 -15.44 -8.86 25.66
C ILE A 155 -15.61 -10.13 24.84
N THR A 156 -16.70 -10.87 25.06
CA THR A 156 -16.98 -12.08 24.27
C THR A 156 -17.12 -11.76 22.79
N LYS A 157 -17.88 -10.71 22.44
CA LYS A 157 -18.07 -10.25 21.06
C LYS A 157 -16.73 -9.87 20.41
N LEU A 158 -15.87 -9.11 21.10
CA LEU A 158 -14.54 -8.73 20.63
C LEU A 158 -13.68 -9.93 20.25
N PHE A 159 -13.65 -10.96 21.10
CA PHE A 159 -12.87 -12.17 20.82
C PHE A 159 -13.52 -13.08 19.77
N VAL A 160 -14.83 -13.17 19.71
CA VAL A 160 -15.56 -13.86 18.64
C VAL A 160 -15.26 -13.20 17.29
N GLU A 161 -15.24 -11.88 17.20
CA GLU A 161 -14.85 -11.12 16.00
C GLU A 161 -13.37 -11.33 15.62
N LYS A 162 -12.51 -11.66 16.58
CA LYS A 162 -11.11 -12.08 16.34
C LYS A 162 -10.97 -13.58 16.01
N GLY A 163 -12.07 -14.33 15.94
CA GLY A 163 -12.13 -15.77 15.55
C GLY A 163 -12.06 -16.77 16.69
N PHE A 164 -12.20 -16.32 17.93
CA PHE A 164 -12.26 -17.19 19.12
C PHE A 164 -13.72 -17.47 19.50
N LEU A 165 -14.41 -18.29 18.69
CA LEU A 165 -15.86 -18.56 18.90
C LEU A 165 -16.20 -19.23 20.23
N ASN A 166 -15.24 -19.97 20.79
CA ASN A 166 -15.42 -20.68 22.07
C ASN A 166 -14.86 -19.87 23.25
N CYS A 167 -14.70 -18.54 23.10
CA CYS A 167 -14.25 -17.67 24.18
C CYS A 167 -15.23 -17.67 25.34
N THR A 168 -14.74 -17.89 26.55
CA THR A 168 -15.49 -17.76 27.80
C THR A 168 -14.94 -16.61 28.61
N VAL A 169 -15.84 -15.85 29.22
CA VAL A 169 -15.49 -14.71 30.09
C VAL A 169 -16.19 -14.89 31.42
N ASP A 170 -15.41 -14.97 32.48
CA ASP A 170 -15.90 -15.05 33.84
C ASP A 170 -15.53 -13.78 34.58
N LEU A 171 -16.49 -13.24 35.31
CA LEU A 171 -16.36 -12.02 36.09
C LEU A 171 -16.47 -12.39 37.57
N LEU A 172 -15.39 -12.15 38.31
CA LEU A 172 -15.32 -12.42 39.74
C LEU A 172 -15.24 -11.10 40.50
N LEU A 173 -16.17 -10.91 41.42
CA LEU A 173 -16.21 -9.76 42.31
C LEU A 173 -15.66 -10.18 43.67
N GLU A 174 -14.73 -9.44 44.20
CA GLU A 174 -14.13 -9.59 45.49
C GLU A 174 -14.23 -8.26 46.28
N ASP A 175 -14.60 -8.30 47.54
CA ASP A 175 -14.67 -7.08 48.36
C ASP A 175 -13.26 -6.46 48.50
N ASP A 176 -13.18 -5.13 48.40
CA ASP A 176 -11.93 -4.43 48.62
C ASP A 176 -11.70 -4.24 50.13
N SER A 177 -10.76 -4.95 50.69
CA SER A 177 -10.43 -4.86 52.13
C SER A 177 -9.98 -3.51 52.59
N LEU A 178 -9.62 -2.58 51.71
CA LEU A 178 -9.13 -1.23 52.01
C LEU A 178 -10.23 -0.16 51.97
N ASN A 179 -11.33 -0.41 51.25
CA ASN A 179 -12.38 0.57 51.04
C ASN A 179 -13.74 -0.10 51.27
N SER A 180 -14.53 0.45 52.21
CA SER A 180 -15.87 -0.06 52.46
C SER A 180 -16.78 0.16 51.25
N ASN A 181 -17.69 -0.78 50.97
CA ASN A 181 -18.61 -0.77 49.83
C ASN A 181 -17.93 -0.65 48.47
N HIS A 182 -16.68 -1.14 48.33
CA HIS A 182 -15.96 -1.21 47.11
C HIS A 182 -15.58 -2.65 46.73
N VAL A 183 -15.55 -2.94 45.44
CA VAL A 183 -15.21 -4.26 44.94
C VAL A 183 -14.11 -4.20 43.89
N VAL A 184 -13.33 -5.25 43.83
CA VAL A 184 -12.33 -5.51 42.80
C VAL A 184 -12.95 -6.47 41.79
N LEU A 185 -12.97 -6.09 40.50
CA LEU A 185 -13.45 -6.94 39.44
C LEU A 185 -12.31 -7.69 38.78
N THR A 186 -12.28 -9.01 38.86
CA THR A 186 -11.38 -9.87 38.12
C THR A 186 -12.07 -10.39 36.89
N ILE A 187 -11.55 -10.00 35.73
CA ILE A 187 -12.03 -10.40 34.39
C ILE A 187 -11.14 -11.53 33.89
N LYS A 188 -11.62 -12.74 33.99
CA LYS A 188 -10.91 -13.92 33.51
C LYS A 188 -11.41 -14.30 32.12
N VAL A 189 -10.52 -14.26 31.12
CA VAL A 189 -10.84 -14.56 29.75
C VAL A 189 -10.10 -15.82 29.30
N ASP A 190 -10.85 -16.86 29.00
CA ASP A 190 -10.33 -18.03 28.32
C ASP A 190 -10.75 -17.97 26.84
N LYS A 191 -9.78 -17.64 25.99
CA LYS A 191 -10.00 -17.47 24.54
C LYS A 191 -10.21 -18.80 23.83
N ASN A 192 -9.69 -19.89 24.40
CA ASN A 192 -9.57 -21.16 23.69
C ASN A 192 -8.77 -21.01 22.37
N GLN A 193 -8.90 -21.94 21.46
CA GLN A 193 -8.26 -21.87 20.14
C GLN A 193 -9.16 -21.20 19.11
N LYS A 194 -8.53 -20.58 18.11
CA LYS A 194 -9.26 -20.04 16.96
C LYS A 194 -9.92 -21.15 16.19
N VAL A 195 -11.21 -20.99 15.92
CA VAL A 195 -11.98 -21.96 15.16
C VAL A 195 -11.61 -21.90 13.68
N LYS A 196 -11.37 -23.05 13.07
CA LYS A 196 -10.99 -23.21 11.66
C LYS A 196 -12.11 -23.80 10.84
N ILE A 197 -12.16 -23.44 9.57
CA ILE A 197 -13.12 -24.00 8.61
C ILE A 197 -12.53 -25.31 8.07
N GLN A 198 -13.16 -26.42 8.40
CA GLN A 198 -12.78 -27.73 7.91
C GLN A 198 -13.16 -27.88 6.43
N GLU A 199 -14.42 -27.63 6.11
CA GLU A 199 -14.96 -27.79 4.77
C GLU A 199 -16.05 -26.76 4.47
N ILE A 200 -16.20 -26.44 3.18
CA ILE A 200 -17.29 -25.61 2.65
C ILE A 200 -18.05 -26.48 1.65
N ILE A 201 -19.31 -26.79 1.96
CA ILE A 201 -20.20 -27.60 1.15
C ILE A 201 -21.13 -26.64 0.39
N ILE A 202 -21.20 -26.79 -0.94
CA ILE A 202 -22.01 -25.93 -1.81
C ILE A 202 -22.94 -26.84 -2.65
N GLU A 203 -24.23 -26.49 -2.69
CA GLU A 203 -25.25 -27.18 -3.46
C GLU A 203 -26.11 -26.19 -4.26
N GLY A 204 -26.78 -26.69 -5.31
CA GLY A 204 -27.66 -25.90 -6.18
C GLY A 204 -26.91 -24.99 -7.16
N ASN A 205 -25.59 -25.17 -7.31
CA ASN A 205 -24.76 -24.45 -8.26
C ASN A 205 -24.72 -25.19 -9.61
N GLU A 206 -25.27 -24.58 -10.65
CA GLU A 206 -25.29 -25.10 -12.02
C GLU A 206 -24.34 -24.32 -12.93
N GLU A 207 -24.39 -22.98 -12.91
CA GLU A 207 -23.53 -22.10 -13.73
C GLU A 207 -22.07 -22.07 -13.29
N PHE A 208 -21.82 -22.09 -11.99
CA PHE A 208 -20.44 -22.04 -11.48
C PHE A 208 -20.05 -23.32 -10.77
N SER A 209 -18.89 -23.86 -11.06
CA SER A 209 -18.31 -24.97 -10.29
C SER A 209 -18.08 -24.56 -8.83
N LYS A 210 -18.16 -25.56 -7.92
CA LYS A 210 -17.89 -25.39 -6.48
C LYS A 210 -16.53 -24.74 -6.24
N ALA A 211 -15.50 -25.14 -7.00
CA ALA A 211 -14.18 -24.56 -6.92
C ALA A 211 -14.17 -23.04 -7.26
N LYS A 212 -14.94 -22.64 -8.27
CA LYS A 212 -15.05 -21.25 -8.70
C LYS A 212 -15.79 -20.38 -7.69
N ILE A 213 -16.81 -20.93 -7.00
CA ILE A 213 -17.51 -20.26 -5.89
C ILE A 213 -16.56 -20.15 -4.68
N LYS A 214 -15.94 -21.24 -4.25
CA LYS A 214 -14.95 -21.22 -3.15
C LYS A 214 -13.78 -20.26 -3.39
N LYS A 215 -13.38 -20.07 -4.66
CA LYS A 215 -12.34 -19.11 -5.05
C LYS A 215 -12.83 -17.65 -4.90
N SER A 216 -14.10 -17.36 -5.17
CA SER A 216 -14.67 -16.01 -5.02
C SER A 216 -14.82 -15.58 -3.56
N MET A 217 -15.01 -16.51 -2.63
CA MET A 217 -14.96 -16.25 -1.19
C MET A 217 -13.52 -15.90 -0.81
N LYS A 218 -13.19 -14.59 -0.67
CA LYS A 218 -11.82 -14.11 -0.53
C LYS A 218 -11.22 -14.41 0.85
N GLU A 219 -12.02 -14.28 1.90
CA GLU A 219 -11.58 -14.36 3.28
C GLU A 219 -12.01 -15.65 3.98
N THR A 220 -13.14 -16.23 3.59
CA THR A 220 -13.67 -17.50 4.12
C THR A 220 -13.06 -18.67 3.36
N LYS A 221 -12.09 -19.35 3.98
CA LYS A 221 -11.32 -20.42 3.32
C LYS A 221 -11.31 -21.68 4.16
N GLN A 222 -11.59 -22.83 3.54
CA GLN A 222 -11.42 -24.13 4.18
C GLN A 222 -9.93 -24.49 4.38
N LYS A 223 -9.62 -25.45 5.21
CA LYS A 223 -8.26 -26.00 5.37
C LYS A 223 -7.64 -26.39 4.03
N SER A 224 -6.30 -26.32 3.95
CA SER A 224 -5.57 -26.81 2.78
C SER A 224 -5.85 -28.31 2.58
N VAL A 225 -6.19 -28.66 1.36
CA VAL A 225 -6.42 -30.06 0.95
C VAL A 225 -5.32 -30.43 -0.03
N PHE A 226 -4.65 -31.54 0.24
CA PHE A 226 -3.67 -32.12 -0.67
C PHE A 226 -3.94 -33.60 -0.85
N LYS A 227 -4.86 -33.91 -1.76
CA LYS A 227 -5.29 -35.26 -2.12
C LYS A 227 -5.25 -35.45 -3.63
N PRO A 228 -4.07 -35.40 -4.29
CA PRO A 228 -3.97 -35.34 -5.75
C PRO A 228 -4.40 -36.62 -6.48
N LEU A 229 -4.59 -37.72 -5.75
CA LEU A 229 -4.87 -39.06 -6.33
C LEU A 229 -6.29 -39.59 -6.00
N VAL A 230 -7.13 -38.78 -5.32
CA VAL A 230 -8.52 -39.20 -5.03
C VAL A 230 -9.36 -39.10 -6.27
N ASP A 231 -9.86 -40.24 -6.78
CA ASP A 231 -10.65 -40.36 -8.00
C ASP A 231 -9.95 -39.80 -9.26
N PHE A 232 -8.63 -40.00 -9.35
CA PHE A 232 -7.81 -39.55 -10.48
C PHE A 232 -8.23 -40.23 -11.78
N ASP A 233 -8.64 -41.51 -11.74
CA ASP A 233 -9.12 -42.27 -12.89
C ASP A 233 -10.47 -41.73 -13.40
N GLY A 234 -11.38 -41.36 -12.48
CA GLY A 234 -12.64 -40.72 -12.83
C GLY A 234 -12.44 -39.34 -13.46
N MET A 235 -11.46 -38.58 -12.99
CA MET A 235 -11.06 -37.31 -13.59
C MET A 235 -10.52 -37.48 -14.99
N LEU A 236 -9.60 -38.43 -15.21
CA LEU A 236 -9.06 -38.72 -16.54
C LEU A 236 -10.19 -39.10 -17.52
N LEU A 237 -11.08 -40.03 -17.10
CA LEU A 237 -12.18 -40.46 -17.93
C LEU A 237 -13.15 -39.32 -18.29
N SER A 238 -13.54 -38.51 -17.33
CA SER A 238 -14.42 -37.36 -17.53
C SER A 238 -13.78 -36.27 -18.40
N SER A 239 -12.50 -36.01 -18.20
CA SER A 239 -11.74 -35.04 -19.01
C SER A 239 -11.56 -35.51 -20.43
N PHE A 240 -11.22 -36.77 -20.66
CA PHE A 240 -11.16 -37.36 -22.02
C PHE A 240 -12.52 -37.32 -22.71
N LYS A 241 -13.61 -37.62 -21.99
CA LYS A 241 -14.96 -37.55 -22.54
C LYS A 241 -15.35 -36.10 -22.93
N ALA A 242 -14.97 -35.14 -22.10
CA ALA A 242 -15.14 -33.71 -22.37
C ALA A 242 -14.26 -33.24 -23.56
N PHE A 243 -13.00 -33.65 -23.62
CA PHE A 243 -12.11 -33.37 -24.79
C PHE A 243 -12.70 -33.83 -26.11
N TYR A 244 -13.34 -35.04 -26.11
CA TYR A 244 -13.87 -35.66 -27.31
C TYR A 244 -15.25 -35.14 -27.73
N LYS A 245 -16.16 -34.85 -26.73
CA LYS A 245 -17.53 -34.41 -26.99
C LYS A 245 -17.73 -32.91 -27.00
N GLU A 246 -17.03 -32.16 -26.12
CA GLU A 246 -17.29 -30.77 -25.80
C GLU A 246 -16.13 -29.84 -26.22
N GLY A 247 -14.99 -30.43 -26.61
CA GLY A 247 -13.83 -29.70 -27.12
C GLY A 247 -12.71 -29.51 -26.11
N ARG A 248 -11.55 -28.99 -26.62
CA ARG A 248 -10.31 -28.86 -25.81
C ARG A 248 -10.48 -27.98 -24.57
N LYS A 249 -11.30 -26.95 -24.65
CA LYS A 249 -11.49 -25.99 -23.55
C LYS A 249 -12.16 -26.64 -22.36
N GLU A 250 -13.19 -27.40 -22.57
CA GLU A 250 -13.96 -28.13 -21.53
C GLU A 250 -13.13 -29.25 -20.89
N GLY A 251 -12.33 -29.96 -21.66
CA GLY A 251 -11.40 -30.95 -21.11
C GLY A 251 -10.39 -30.37 -20.14
N PHE A 252 -9.77 -29.24 -20.47
CA PHE A 252 -8.87 -28.52 -19.55
C PHE A 252 -9.61 -27.93 -18.35
N THR A 253 -10.86 -27.50 -18.52
CA THR A 253 -11.69 -27.00 -17.42
C THR A 253 -11.94 -28.10 -16.38
N LYS A 254 -12.28 -29.31 -16.80
CA LYS A 254 -12.45 -30.47 -15.89
C LYS A 254 -11.21 -30.83 -15.13
N ILE A 255 -10.04 -30.82 -15.78
CA ILE A 255 -8.76 -31.00 -15.11
C ILE A 255 -8.52 -29.89 -14.06
N GLY A 256 -8.76 -28.64 -14.44
CA GLY A 256 -8.62 -27.49 -13.53
C GLY A 256 -9.55 -27.55 -12.33
N GLU A 257 -10.79 -28.00 -12.50
CA GLU A 257 -11.76 -28.22 -11.42
C GLU A 257 -11.30 -29.30 -10.44
N TYR A 258 -10.87 -30.45 -10.95
CA TYR A 258 -10.34 -31.53 -10.14
C TYR A 258 -9.18 -31.08 -9.26
N PHE A 259 -8.18 -30.40 -9.83
CA PHE A 259 -7.06 -29.88 -9.06
C PHE A 259 -7.49 -28.78 -8.11
N GLY A 260 -8.45 -27.94 -8.48
CA GLY A 260 -9.00 -26.88 -7.62
C GLY A 260 -9.75 -27.43 -6.40
N GLU A 261 -10.34 -28.60 -6.49
CA GLU A 261 -11.06 -29.28 -5.39
C GLU A 261 -10.11 -30.13 -4.52
N ASN A 262 -9.18 -30.87 -5.13
CA ASN A 262 -8.34 -31.85 -4.45
C ASN A 262 -6.94 -31.35 -4.07
N VAL A 263 -6.48 -30.24 -4.66
CA VAL A 263 -5.15 -29.67 -4.39
C VAL A 263 -5.28 -28.18 -4.13
N SER A 264 -5.36 -27.79 -2.85
CA SER A 264 -5.32 -26.41 -2.43
C SER A 264 -4.26 -26.22 -1.36
N VAL A 265 -3.05 -25.80 -1.76
CA VAL A 265 -1.96 -25.45 -0.85
C VAL A 265 -2.00 -23.94 -0.62
N ARG A 266 -2.06 -23.51 0.65
CA ARG A 266 -2.13 -22.10 1.06
C ARG A 266 -1.01 -21.80 2.04
N ILE A 267 -0.08 -20.96 1.61
CA ILE A 267 1.12 -20.65 2.39
C ILE A 267 0.87 -19.44 3.32
N PHE A 268 -0.02 -18.49 2.94
CA PHE A 268 -0.17 -17.22 3.64
C PHE A 268 -1.57 -16.93 4.21
N LYS A 269 -2.63 -17.66 3.84
CA LYS A 269 -3.99 -17.43 4.38
C LYS A 269 -4.40 -18.55 5.33
N THR A 270 -4.83 -18.16 6.52
CA THR A 270 -5.33 -19.11 7.54
C THR A 270 -6.81 -19.41 7.30
N SER A 271 -7.22 -20.66 7.55
CA SER A 271 -8.63 -21.12 7.45
C SER A 271 -9.51 -20.74 8.66
N LYS A 272 -9.33 -19.55 9.22
CA LYS A 272 -10.11 -19.07 10.38
C LYS A 272 -11.55 -18.75 9.98
N TYR A 273 -12.51 -19.09 10.83
CA TYR A 273 -13.89 -18.65 10.65
C TYR A 273 -14.11 -17.31 11.33
N LEU A 274 -14.60 -16.34 10.58
CA LEU A 274 -15.11 -15.05 11.04
C LEU A 274 -16.47 -14.80 10.40
N ASN A 275 -17.49 -14.54 11.21
CA ASN A 275 -18.86 -14.38 10.70
C ASN A 275 -19.00 -13.16 9.79
N SER A 276 -18.31 -12.05 10.10
CA SER A 276 -18.26 -10.85 9.24
C SER A 276 -17.70 -11.15 7.84
N ASN A 277 -16.59 -11.89 7.78
CA ASN A 277 -15.97 -12.31 6.53
C ASN A 277 -16.88 -13.25 5.73
N PHE A 278 -17.54 -14.20 6.41
CA PHE A 278 -18.47 -15.10 5.76
C PHE A 278 -19.66 -14.36 5.16
N THR A 279 -20.19 -13.37 5.86
CA THR A 279 -21.30 -12.54 5.36
C THR A 279 -20.87 -11.71 4.15
N ALA A 280 -19.68 -11.11 4.18
CA ALA A 280 -19.12 -10.36 3.05
C ALA A 280 -18.85 -11.28 1.84
N ASP A 281 -18.30 -12.47 2.07
CA ASP A 281 -18.04 -13.44 1.01
C ASP A 281 -19.32 -13.99 0.38
N LYS A 282 -20.42 -14.15 1.15
CA LYS A 282 -21.73 -14.49 0.60
C LYS A 282 -22.22 -13.42 -0.37
N ALA A 283 -22.11 -12.15 0.01
CA ALA A 283 -22.48 -11.05 -0.88
C ALA A 283 -21.64 -11.07 -2.18
N THR A 284 -20.32 -11.29 -2.06
CA THR A 284 -19.42 -11.42 -3.23
C THR A 284 -19.78 -12.60 -4.14
N VAL A 285 -20.28 -13.70 -3.59
CA VAL A 285 -20.75 -14.85 -4.39
C VAL A 285 -22.02 -14.47 -5.17
N ILE A 286 -22.99 -13.83 -4.52
CA ILE A 286 -24.23 -13.37 -5.18
C ILE A 286 -23.92 -12.33 -6.27
N GLU A 287 -23.07 -11.36 -5.96
CA GLU A 287 -22.61 -10.38 -6.94
C GLU A 287 -22.01 -11.03 -8.20
N LYS A 288 -21.24 -12.11 -8.02
CA LYS A 288 -20.69 -12.86 -9.14
C LYS A 288 -21.75 -13.54 -10.00
N TYR A 289 -22.85 -14.02 -9.41
CA TYR A 289 -24.00 -14.52 -10.14
C TYR A 289 -24.72 -13.38 -10.88
N ASN A 290 -24.89 -12.23 -10.22
CA ASN A 290 -25.51 -11.05 -10.81
C ASN A 290 -24.74 -10.57 -12.06
N LYS A 291 -23.39 -10.57 -12.02
CA LYS A 291 -22.53 -10.26 -13.18
C LYS A 291 -22.72 -11.20 -14.37
N LYS A 292 -23.35 -12.34 -14.15
CA LYS A 292 -23.70 -13.32 -15.18
C LYS A 292 -25.18 -13.34 -15.53
N GLY A 293 -25.90 -12.33 -15.08
CA GLY A 293 -27.32 -12.16 -15.37
C GLY A 293 -28.26 -12.90 -14.43
N PHE A 294 -27.78 -13.62 -13.46
CA PHE A 294 -28.62 -14.30 -12.47
C PHE A 294 -29.03 -13.33 -11.37
N ARG A 295 -29.90 -12.39 -11.73
CA ARG A 295 -30.37 -11.30 -10.86
C ARG A 295 -31.01 -11.80 -9.56
N ASP A 296 -31.80 -12.88 -9.64
CA ASP A 296 -32.58 -13.44 -8.53
C ASP A 296 -31.79 -14.47 -7.72
N ALA A 297 -30.48 -14.58 -7.97
CA ALA A 297 -29.63 -15.51 -7.25
C ALA A 297 -29.59 -15.19 -5.77
N LYS A 298 -29.81 -16.20 -4.94
CA LYS A 298 -29.78 -16.07 -3.48
C LYS A 298 -29.37 -17.37 -2.81
N PHE A 299 -28.97 -17.27 -1.56
CA PHE A 299 -28.81 -18.45 -0.74
C PHE A 299 -30.18 -18.85 -0.17
N GLU A 300 -30.63 -20.04 -0.54
CA GLU A 300 -31.86 -20.61 0.00
C GLU A 300 -31.66 -21.08 1.45
N LYS A 301 -30.48 -21.60 1.74
CA LYS A 301 -30.06 -22.02 3.07
C LYS A 301 -28.56 -21.83 3.23
N ASP A 302 -28.18 -21.29 4.38
CA ASP A 302 -26.79 -21.32 4.81
C ASP A 302 -26.74 -21.70 6.30
N SER A 303 -25.77 -22.48 6.68
CA SER A 303 -25.57 -22.90 8.06
C SER A 303 -24.09 -23.18 8.35
N VAL A 304 -23.71 -22.84 9.57
CA VAL A 304 -22.39 -23.14 10.11
C VAL A 304 -22.57 -24.08 11.28
N TYR A 305 -21.97 -25.24 11.23
CA TYR A 305 -22.11 -26.24 12.27
C TYR A 305 -20.76 -26.79 12.73
N LYS A 306 -20.71 -27.18 13.99
CA LYS A 306 -19.49 -27.72 14.61
C LYS A 306 -19.19 -29.08 13.99
N SER A 307 -17.98 -29.24 13.45
CA SER A 307 -17.50 -30.48 12.85
C SER A 307 -16.34 -31.13 13.63
N GLY A 308 -15.79 -30.40 14.61
CA GLY A 308 -14.73 -30.84 15.50
C GLY A 308 -14.64 -29.92 16.72
N GLU A 309 -13.67 -30.15 17.61
CA GLU A 309 -13.55 -29.37 18.85
C GLU A 309 -13.30 -27.88 18.56
N ASN A 310 -12.41 -27.58 17.61
CA ASN A 310 -12.12 -26.23 17.16
C ASN A 310 -12.30 -26.10 15.63
N GLU A 311 -13.29 -26.78 15.06
CA GLU A 311 -13.55 -26.82 13.64
C GLU A 311 -15.03 -26.66 13.35
N VAL A 312 -15.32 -25.93 12.27
CA VAL A 312 -16.67 -25.76 11.75
C VAL A 312 -16.71 -26.13 10.26
N SER A 313 -17.84 -26.66 9.83
CA SER A 313 -18.16 -26.82 8.41
C SER A 313 -19.28 -25.84 8.04
N ILE A 314 -19.19 -25.34 6.81
CA ILE A 314 -20.12 -24.38 6.24
C ILE A 314 -20.92 -25.08 5.16
N TYR A 315 -22.25 -25.05 5.27
CA TYR A 315 -23.16 -25.52 4.24
C TYR A 315 -23.87 -24.34 3.62
N MET A 316 -23.90 -24.30 2.27
CA MET A 316 -24.58 -23.25 1.50
C MET A 316 -25.35 -23.89 0.34
N LYS A 317 -26.65 -23.56 0.23
CA LYS A 317 -27.47 -23.93 -0.90
C LYS A 317 -27.82 -22.67 -1.69
N VAL A 318 -27.34 -22.61 -2.92
CA VAL A 318 -27.60 -21.50 -3.86
C VAL A 318 -28.87 -21.82 -4.66
N LYS A 319 -29.70 -20.83 -4.87
CA LYS A 319 -30.77 -20.83 -5.86
C LYS A 319 -30.40 -19.77 -6.90
N GLU A 320 -30.00 -20.20 -8.09
CA GLU A 320 -29.45 -19.30 -9.12
C GLU A 320 -30.56 -18.44 -9.77
N GLY A 321 -31.75 -18.99 -9.98
CA GLY A 321 -32.80 -18.33 -10.74
C GLY A 321 -32.58 -18.36 -12.25
N ASN A 322 -33.29 -17.50 -12.98
CA ASN A 322 -33.15 -17.37 -14.42
C ASN A 322 -32.02 -16.39 -14.79
N GLN A 323 -31.46 -16.58 -15.98
CA GLN A 323 -30.49 -15.64 -16.54
C GLN A 323 -31.20 -14.53 -17.30
N TYR A 324 -30.96 -13.27 -16.93
CA TYR A 324 -31.60 -12.10 -17.54
C TYR A 324 -30.69 -11.43 -18.57
N TYR A 325 -31.32 -10.72 -19.50
CA TYR A 325 -30.66 -10.00 -20.60
C TYR A 325 -31.13 -8.55 -20.64
N PHE A 326 -30.28 -7.64 -21.13
CA PHE A 326 -30.67 -6.27 -21.39
C PHE A 326 -31.66 -6.19 -22.54
N GLY A 327 -32.79 -5.52 -22.30
CA GLY A 327 -33.81 -5.18 -23.28
C GLY A 327 -33.54 -3.83 -23.96
N ASP A 328 -34.64 -3.09 -24.18
CA ASP A 328 -34.55 -1.75 -24.73
C ASP A 328 -34.13 -0.75 -23.66
N ILE A 329 -33.16 0.12 -24.01
CA ILE A 329 -32.64 1.17 -23.11
C ILE A 329 -33.09 2.52 -23.67
N LYS A 330 -33.93 3.23 -22.91
CA LYS A 330 -34.43 4.55 -23.25
C LYS A 330 -33.78 5.60 -22.37
N TRP A 331 -33.52 6.78 -22.94
CA TRP A 331 -32.96 7.92 -22.25
C TRP A 331 -34.02 8.99 -22.10
N VAL A 332 -34.17 9.54 -20.90
CA VAL A 332 -35.14 10.59 -20.57
C VAL A 332 -34.45 11.70 -19.80
N GLY A 333 -34.70 12.95 -20.16
CA GLY A 333 -34.13 14.11 -19.49
C GLY A 333 -32.81 14.63 -20.06
N ASN A 334 -32.19 13.95 -21.01
CA ASN A 334 -30.93 14.34 -21.64
C ASN A 334 -31.14 15.45 -22.67
N LYS A 335 -30.76 16.69 -22.35
CA LYS A 335 -30.80 17.84 -23.25
C LYS A 335 -29.44 18.18 -23.86
N LYS A 336 -28.37 18.04 -23.09
CA LYS A 336 -27.00 18.38 -23.50
C LYS A 336 -26.42 17.38 -24.50
N TYR A 337 -26.51 16.11 -24.22
CA TYR A 337 -25.97 15.05 -25.07
C TYR A 337 -27.07 14.22 -25.73
N ALA A 338 -26.94 14.02 -27.03
CA ALA A 338 -27.88 13.16 -27.78
C ALA A 338 -27.85 11.71 -27.26
N SER A 339 -29.00 11.04 -27.22
CA SER A 339 -29.15 9.65 -26.75
C SER A 339 -28.18 8.69 -27.44
N LYS A 340 -27.84 8.94 -28.72
CA LYS A 340 -26.83 8.15 -29.46
C LYS A 340 -25.43 8.23 -28.84
N ILE A 341 -25.00 9.39 -28.35
CA ILE A 341 -23.71 9.58 -27.67
C ILE A 341 -23.72 8.82 -26.35
N LEU A 342 -24.80 9.00 -25.58
CA LEU A 342 -24.97 8.30 -24.28
C LEU A 342 -24.96 6.78 -24.45
N SER A 343 -25.70 6.26 -25.44
CA SER A 343 -25.72 4.82 -25.74
C SER A 343 -24.34 4.29 -26.15
N ASN A 344 -23.58 5.07 -26.92
CA ASN A 344 -22.22 4.67 -27.32
C ASN A 344 -21.26 4.69 -26.12
N THR A 345 -21.39 5.64 -25.20
CA THR A 345 -20.60 5.73 -23.95
C THR A 345 -20.97 4.60 -23.00
N LEU A 346 -22.27 4.33 -22.83
CA LEU A 346 -22.77 3.20 -22.04
C LEU A 346 -22.22 1.87 -22.55
N GLY A 347 -22.21 1.70 -23.88
CA GLY A 347 -21.62 0.52 -24.53
C GLY A 347 -22.33 -0.79 -24.21
N ILE A 348 -23.59 -0.77 -23.77
CA ILE A 348 -24.43 -1.93 -23.50
C ILE A 348 -25.44 -2.07 -24.65
N LYS A 349 -25.60 -3.28 -25.17
CA LYS A 349 -26.50 -3.57 -26.28
C LYS A 349 -27.65 -4.47 -25.85
N LYS A 350 -28.78 -4.33 -26.51
CA LYS A 350 -29.94 -5.25 -26.38
C LYS A 350 -29.51 -6.69 -26.63
N GLY A 351 -29.92 -7.58 -25.75
CA GLY A 351 -29.59 -9.02 -25.82
C GLY A 351 -28.26 -9.39 -25.15
N GLU A 352 -27.47 -8.43 -24.63
CA GLU A 352 -26.34 -8.74 -23.79
C GLU A 352 -26.84 -9.27 -22.42
N ILE A 353 -26.03 -10.09 -21.76
CA ILE A 353 -26.32 -10.59 -20.41
C ILE A 353 -26.45 -9.40 -19.46
N TYR A 354 -27.50 -9.41 -18.65
CA TYR A 354 -27.76 -8.37 -17.66
C TYR A 354 -26.68 -8.40 -16.57
N ASP A 355 -25.91 -7.35 -16.50
CA ASP A 355 -24.85 -7.16 -15.50
C ASP A 355 -25.06 -5.81 -14.82
N PRO A 356 -25.64 -5.78 -13.61
CA PRO A 356 -25.92 -4.53 -12.90
C PRO A 356 -24.66 -3.77 -12.53
N GLU A 357 -23.54 -4.44 -12.21
CA GLU A 357 -22.28 -3.78 -11.91
C GLU A 357 -21.69 -3.10 -13.14
N LYS A 358 -21.78 -3.76 -14.32
CA LYS A 358 -21.38 -3.14 -15.58
C LYS A 358 -22.26 -1.91 -15.89
N LEU A 359 -23.57 -2.00 -15.61
CA LEU A 359 -24.47 -0.87 -15.79
C LEU A 359 -24.09 0.29 -14.89
N ASP A 360 -23.94 0.05 -13.58
CA ASP A 360 -23.56 1.10 -12.61
C ASP A 360 -22.18 1.70 -12.92
N ALA A 361 -21.20 0.85 -13.27
CA ALA A 361 -19.87 1.33 -13.66
C ALA A 361 -19.95 2.25 -14.89
N ARG A 362 -20.75 1.89 -15.89
CA ARG A 362 -20.93 2.70 -17.11
C ARG A 362 -21.77 3.95 -16.92
N LEU A 363 -22.65 3.96 -15.91
CA LEU A 363 -23.42 5.15 -15.57
C LEU A 363 -22.65 6.12 -14.67
N SER A 364 -21.92 5.62 -13.64
CA SER A 364 -21.47 6.49 -12.56
C SER A 364 -20.07 6.20 -11.97
N MET A 365 -19.51 4.99 -12.17
CA MET A 365 -18.37 4.52 -11.38
C MET A 365 -17.23 3.90 -12.18
N ASP A 366 -16.99 4.34 -13.41
CA ASP A 366 -15.82 3.86 -14.17
C ASP A 366 -14.53 4.47 -13.58
N PRO A 367 -13.56 3.65 -13.12
CA PRO A 367 -12.29 4.16 -12.57
C PRO A 367 -11.46 4.99 -13.55
N ASN A 368 -11.73 4.86 -14.87
CA ASN A 368 -11.05 5.61 -15.92
C ASN A 368 -11.86 6.82 -16.40
N SER A 369 -12.90 7.21 -15.67
CA SER A 369 -13.78 8.34 -16.02
C SER A 369 -14.42 8.22 -17.42
N LYS A 370 -14.75 6.98 -17.82
CA LYS A 370 -15.40 6.69 -19.12
C LYS A 370 -16.88 6.33 -18.96
N ASP A 371 -17.52 6.88 -17.94
CA ASP A 371 -18.94 6.71 -17.62
C ASP A 371 -19.76 7.96 -18.00
N ILE A 372 -21.09 7.82 -17.96
CA ILE A 372 -22.03 8.89 -18.28
C ILE A 372 -21.90 10.04 -17.29
N SER A 373 -21.79 9.76 -15.99
CA SER A 373 -21.62 10.82 -14.98
C SER A 373 -20.36 11.64 -15.19
N SER A 374 -19.24 10.97 -15.51
CA SER A 374 -17.97 11.67 -15.82
C SER A 374 -18.11 12.56 -17.06
N LEU A 375 -18.81 12.10 -18.10
CA LEU A 375 -19.05 12.91 -19.33
C LEU A 375 -19.74 14.24 -19.00
N TYR A 376 -20.75 14.24 -18.12
CA TYR A 376 -21.44 15.46 -17.69
C TYR A 376 -20.63 16.26 -16.67
N MET A 377 -20.06 15.59 -15.67
CA MET A 377 -19.31 16.27 -14.62
C MET A 377 -18.03 16.92 -15.11
N ASP A 378 -17.39 16.36 -16.16
CA ASP A 378 -16.22 16.99 -16.78
C ASP A 378 -16.56 18.24 -17.62
N ASP A 379 -17.82 18.40 -17.96
CA ASP A 379 -18.37 19.61 -18.62
C ASP A 379 -19.10 20.55 -17.62
N GLY A 380 -18.82 20.40 -16.33
CA GLY A 380 -19.30 21.31 -15.28
C GLY A 380 -20.62 20.94 -14.62
N TYR A 381 -21.31 19.90 -15.05
CA TYR A 381 -22.62 19.53 -14.50
C TYR A 381 -22.49 18.79 -13.16
N LEU A 382 -22.08 19.51 -12.11
CA LEU A 382 -21.85 18.95 -10.76
C LEU A 382 -23.13 18.33 -10.15
N PHE A 383 -24.29 18.91 -10.44
CA PHE A 383 -25.59 18.46 -9.91
C PHE A 383 -26.22 17.34 -10.73
N PHE A 384 -25.48 16.77 -11.67
CA PHE A 384 -25.93 15.69 -12.52
C PHE A 384 -26.32 14.46 -11.70
N GLN A 385 -27.47 13.89 -12.04
CA GLN A 385 -27.96 12.65 -11.48
C GLN A 385 -28.45 11.73 -12.60
N VAL A 386 -28.19 10.44 -12.43
CA VAL A 386 -28.63 9.40 -13.37
C VAL A 386 -29.22 8.26 -12.58
N ASN A 387 -30.42 7.83 -12.96
CA ASN A 387 -31.17 6.77 -12.30
C ASN A 387 -31.68 5.76 -13.32
N PRO A 388 -31.17 4.53 -13.35
CA PRO A 388 -31.71 3.46 -14.18
C PRO A 388 -32.97 2.88 -13.54
N VAL A 389 -34.09 2.94 -14.24
CA VAL A 389 -35.38 2.41 -13.81
C VAL A 389 -35.75 1.22 -14.70
N GLU A 390 -36.06 0.10 -14.08
CA GLU A 390 -36.58 -1.06 -14.78
C GLU A 390 -38.06 -0.81 -15.13
N THR A 391 -38.37 -0.73 -16.42
CA THR A 391 -39.73 -0.44 -16.86
C THR A 391 -40.54 -1.69 -17.12
N SER A 392 -39.95 -2.77 -17.60
CA SER A 392 -40.61 -4.04 -17.77
C SER A 392 -39.59 -5.20 -17.75
N VAL A 393 -40.09 -6.34 -17.29
CA VAL A 393 -39.35 -7.61 -17.33
C VAL A 393 -40.22 -8.63 -18.07
N ARG A 394 -39.77 -9.05 -19.23
CA ARG A 394 -40.51 -9.98 -20.11
C ARG A 394 -39.58 -11.04 -20.69
N ASN A 395 -39.93 -12.31 -20.54
CA ASN A 395 -39.17 -13.44 -21.06
C ASN A 395 -37.66 -13.31 -20.75
N ASP A 396 -37.32 -13.08 -19.48
CA ASP A 396 -35.96 -12.90 -18.97
C ASP A 396 -35.18 -11.68 -19.59
N THR A 397 -35.92 -10.74 -20.17
CA THR A 397 -35.38 -9.50 -20.76
C THR A 397 -35.86 -8.31 -19.92
N ILE A 398 -34.92 -7.44 -19.50
CA ILE A 398 -35.16 -6.26 -18.68
C ILE A 398 -35.03 -5.00 -19.55
N ASP A 399 -36.15 -4.30 -19.73
CA ASP A 399 -36.19 -3.00 -20.38
C ASP A 399 -35.90 -1.91 -19.35
N LEU A 400 -35.03 -0.96 -19.71
CA LEU A 400 -34.57 0.11 -18.84
C LEU A 400 -34.95 1.48 -19.39
N GLU A 401 -35.35 2.36 -18.49
CA GLU A 401 -35.42 3.80 -18.71
C GLU A 401 -34.36 4.49 -17.86
N ILE A 402 -33.39 5.13 -18.51
CA ILE A 402 -32.33 5.86 -17.80
C ILE A 402 -32.76 7.31 -17.70
N GLN A 403 -33.17 7.69 -16.50
CA GLN A 403 -33.61 9.05 -16.18
C GLN A 403 -32.41 9.91 -15.80
N ILE A 404 -32.26 11.02 -16.52
CA ILE A 404 -31.17 11.98 -16.32
C ILE A 404 -31.74 13.29 -15.81
N TYR A 405 -31.13 13.78 -14.75
CA TYR A 405 -31.27 15.15 -14.30
C TYR A 405 -29.93 15.85 -14.49
N GLU A 406 -29.84 16.73 -15.46
CA GLU A 406 -28.56 17.40 -15.83
C GLU A 406 -28.14 18.46 -14.80
N GLY A 407 -29.11 19.22 -14.25
CA GLY A 407 -28.83 20.35 -13.37
C GLY A 407 -28.22 21.53 -14.14
N GLN A 408 -27.61 22.44 -13.42
CA GLN A 408 -26.84 23.57 -13.99
C GLN A 408 -25.35 23.32 -13.93
N GLN A 409 -24.59 24.01 -14.80
CA GLN A 409 -23.12 23.96 -14.73
C GLN A 409 -22.62 24.74 -13.51
N ALA A 410 -21.63 24.17 -12.84
CA ALA A 410 -20.94 24.79 -11.72
C ALA A 410 -19.53 25.23 -12.11
N ARG A 411 -19.10 26.38 -11.59
CA ARG A 411 -17.72 26.87 -11.69
C ARG A 411 -17.06 26.79 -10.33
N ILE A 412 -15.77 26.51 -10.35
CA ILE A 412 -14.95 26.51 -9.14
C ILE A 412 -14.79 27.98 -8.69
N ASN A 413 -15.23 28.31 -7.48
CA ASN A 413 -15.11 29.64 -6.89
C ASN A 413 -13.81 29.72 -6.07
N GLU A 414 -13.65 28.92 -5.05
CA GLU A 414 -12.50 28.93 -4.16
C GLU A 414 -11.92 27.53 -3.99
N ILE A 415 -10.60 27.49 -3.75
CA ILE A 415 -9.88 26.25 -3.38
C ILE A 415 -9.14 26.50 -2.09
N THR A 416 -9.46 25.67 -1.08
CA THR A 416 -8.81 25.72 0.23
C THR A 416 -8.05 24.43 0.49
N VAL A 417 -6.99 24.53 1.29
CA VAL A 417 -6.16 23.38 1.70
C VAL A 417 -6.13 23.32 3.21
N GLY A 418 -6.43 22.15 3.77
CA GLY A 418 -6.42 21.88 5.20
C GLY A 418 -5.47 20.74 5.57
N GLY A 419 -4.97 20.72 6.81
CA GLY A 419 -4.16 19.63 7.35
C GLY A 419 -2.67 19.66 7.03
N ASN A 420 -2.20 20.57 6.18
CA ASN A 420 -0.80 20.73 5.77
C ASN A 420 -0.01 21.61 6.76
N THR A 421 0.34 21.05 7.92
CA THR A 421 0.98 21.80 9.02
C THR A 421 2.46 22.13 8.77
N LYS A 422 3.17 21.34 7.98
CA LYS A 422 4.59 21.51 7.62
C LYS A 422 4.78 21.97 6.19
N THR A 423 3.92 21.49 5.29
CA THR A 423 3.97 21.78 3.85
C THR A 423 3.22 23.06 3.55
N ASN A 424 3.83 23.97 2.83
CA ASN A 424 3.21 25.24 2.46
C ASN A 424 2.08 25.04 1.44
N ASP A 425 1.01 25.84 1.52
CA ASP A 425 -0.18 25.74 0.64
C ASP A 425 0.19 25.78 -0.84
N HIS A 426 1.15 26.62 -1.23
CA HIS A 426 1.58 26.74 -2.62
C HIS A 426 2.14 25.41 -3.19
N VAL A 427 2.66 24.52 -2.35
CA VAL A 427 3.17 23.20 -2.76
C VAL A 427 2.00 22.28 -3.12
N VAL A 428 0.90 22.38 -2.39
CA VAL A 428 -0.33 21.64 -2.68
C VAL A 428 -1.02 22.24 -3.92
N ILE A 429 -1.29 23.53 -3.89
CA ILE A 429 -2.08 24.23 -4.91
C ILE A 429 -1.44 24.10 -6.31
N ARG A 430 -0.10 24.15 -6.41
CA ARG A 430 0.58 24.05 -7.71
C ARG A 430 0.43 22.68 -8.40
N GLU A 431 0.14 21.63 -7.64
CA GLU A 431 -0.08 20.28 -8.17
C GLU A 431 -1.53 20.01 -8.57
N LEU A 432 -2.46 20.86 -8.12
CA LEU A 432 -3.88 20.72 -8.45
C LEU A 432 -4.14 21.00 -9.94
N ARG A 433 -5.16 20.33 -10.46
CA ARG A 433 -5.68 20.55 -11.82
C ARG A 433 -6.94 21.41 -11.83
N THR A 434 -7.52 21.60 -10.66
CA THR A 434 -8.64 22.49 -10.42
C THR A 434 -8.15 23.93 -10.23
N TYR A 435 -8.80 24.89 -10.84
CA TYR A 435 -8.45 26.32 -10.71
C TYR A 435 -9.70 27.18 -10.54
N PRO A 436 -9.68 28.21 -9.68
CA PRO A 436 -10.79 29.15 -9.56
C PRO A 436 -11.20 29.73 -10.91
N GLY A 437 -12.52 29.85 -11.15
CA GLY A 437 -13.10 30.35 -12.39
C GLY A 437 -13.26 29.32 -13.51
N THR A 438 -12.64 28.15 -13.43
CA THR A 438 -12.84 27.07 -14.40
C THR A 438 -14.13 26.29 -14.12
N LEU A 439 -14.65 25.58 -15.12
CA LEU A 439 -15.74 24.64 -14.91
C LEU A 439 -15.32 23.52 -13.98
N PHE A 440 -16.25 23.02 -13.20
CA PHE A 440 -16.05 21.80 -12.41
C PHE A 440 -15.72 20.62 -13.33
N SER A 441 -14.76 19.82 -12.95
CA SER A 441 -14.38 18.59 -13.65
C SER A 441 -14.02 17.49 -12.64
N ARG A 442 -14.76 16.38 -12.70
CA ARG A 442 -14.49 15.20 -11.87
C ARG A 442 -13.15 14.59 -12.17
N SER A 443 -12.79 14.52 -13.45
CA SER A 443 -11.48 14.00 -13.89
C SER A 443 -10.34 14.83 -13.33
N ASP A 444 -10.47 16.16 -13.27
CA ASP A 444 -9.44 17.03 -12.71
C ASP A 444 -9.31 16.89 -11.19
N ILE A 445 -10.41 16.63 -10.49
CA ILE A 445 -10.37 16.31 -9.05
C ILE A 445 -9.64 14.98 -8.79
N ILE A 446 -10.03 13.92 -9.50
CA ILE A 446 -9.40 12.60 -9.37
C ILE A 446 -7.90 12.70 -9.72
N ARG A 447 -7.57 13.48 -10.73
CA ARG A 447 -6.19 13.71 -11.13
C ARG A 447 -5.43 14.51 -10.07
N SER A 448 -6.02 15.53 -9.49
CA SER A 448 -5.44 16.30 -8.39
C SER A 448 -5.15 15.41 -7.18
N GLN A 449 -6.10 14.54 -6.81
CA GLN A 449 -5.89 13.58 -5.74
C GLN A 449 -4.71 12.65 -6.01
N ARG A 450 -4.60 12.15 -7.25
CA ARG A 450 -3.47 11.29 -7.66
C ARG A 450 -2.15 12.04 -7.62
N GLU A 451 -2.09 13.28 -8.14
CA GLU A 451 -0.86 14.11 -8.11
C GLU A 451 -0.43 14.35 -6.65
N LEU A 452 -1.35 14.67 -5.74
CA LEU A 452 -1.05 14.83 -4.32
C LEU A 452 -0.56 13.54 -3.66
N SER A 453 -1.17 12.39 -4.00
CA SER A 453 -0.77 11.08 -3.48
C SER A 453 0.66 10.68 -3.90
N VAL A 454 1.07 11.07 -5.10
CA VAL A 454 2.40 10.76 -5.65
C VAL A 454 3.50 11.62 -5.02
N LEU A 455 3.20 12.78 -4.45
CA LEU A 455 4.19 13.63 -3.78
C LEU A 455 4.90 12.94 -2.63
N GLY A 456 4.21 12.01 -1.95
CA GLY A 456 4.75 11.28 -0.80
C GLY A 456 4.88 12.11 0.47
N TYR A 457 4.25 13.28 0.52
CA TYR A 457 4.18 14.14 1.72
C TYR A 457 2.93 13.86 2.54
N PHE A 458 1.93 13.28 1.92
CA PHE A 458 0.61 13.04 2.48
C PHE A 458 0.26 11.55 2.47
N ASP A 459 -0.55 11.14 3.42
CA ASP A 459 -1.14 9.81 3.46
C ASP A 459 -2.19 9.70 2.35
N ALA A 460 -1.90 8.88 1.34
CA ALA A 460 -2.76 8.73 0.16
C ALA A 460 -4.17 8.21 0.48
N GLU A 461 -4.33 7.45 1.59
CA GLU A 461 -5.63 6.91 2.02
C GLU A 461 -6.47 7.94 2.77
N GLN A 462 -5.84 9.01 3.27
CA GLN A 462 -6.48 10.04 4.08
C GLN A 462 -6.60 11.39 3.36
N ILE A 463 -6.36 11.44 2.04
CA ILE A 463 -6.64 12.65 1.25
C ILE A 463 -8.15 12.70 1.01
N ALA A 464 -8.82 13.64 1.66
CA ALA A 464 -10.23 13.92 1.44
C ALA A 464 -10.40 15.16 0.55
N ILE A 465 -11.36 15.09 -0.35
CA ILE A 465 -11.71 16.21 -1.21
C ILE A 465 -13.20 16.49 -1.01
N ASN A 466 -13.52 17.66 -0.53
CA ASN A 466 -14.85 18.06 -0.10
C ASN A 466 -15.38 19.18 -0.99
N PRO A 467 -16.04 18.87 -2.12
CA PRO A 467 -16.74 19.88 -2.89
C PRO A 467 -17.94 20.40 -2.09
N LYS A 468 -18.01 21.72 -1.93
CA LYS A 468 -19.12 22.44 -1.27
C LYS A 468 -19.90 23.20 -2.34
N PRO A 469 -20.93 22.59 -2.97
CA PRO A 469 -21.66 23.23 -4.03
C PRO A 469 -22.60 24.31 -3.50
N ASN A 470 -22.64 25.46 -4.18
CA ASN A 470 -23.67 26.48 -4.03
C ASN A 470 -24.57 26.44 -5.27
N GLN A 471 -25.77 25.90 -5.08
CA GLN A 471 -26.72 25.70 -6.17
C GLN A 471 -27.33 27.01 -6.62
N GLU A 472 -27.41 28.04 -5.75
CA GLU A 472 -28.02 29.34 -6.07
C GLU A 472 -27.14 30.12 -7.06
N ASP A 473 -25.83 30.13 -6.84
CA ASP A 473 -24.87 30.86 -7.63
C ASP A 473 -24.24 30.04 -8.78
N GLY A 474 -24.50 28.75 -8.82
CA GLY A 474 -23.85 27.84 -9.77
C GLY A 474 -22.33 27.72 -9.55
N THR A 475 -21.88 27.79 -8.31
CA THR A 475 -20.48 27.73 -7.94
C THR A 475 -20.19 26.54 -7.03
N VAL A 476 -18.92 26.20 -6.90
CA VAL A 476 -18.46 25.16 -5.96
C VAL A 476 -17.14 25.57 -5.34
N ASP A 477 -17.06 25.53 -4.03
CA ASP A 477 -15.81 25.62 -3.30
C ASP A 477 -15.25 24.21 -3.09
N ILE A 478 -13.94 24.04 -3.26
CA ILE A 478 -13.30 22.74 -3.13
C ILE A 478 -12.27 22.80 -2.01
N GLU A 479 -12.50 22.03 -0.97
CA GLU A 479 -11.59 21.88 0.14
C GLU A 479 -10.79 20.57 -0.02
N TYR A 480 -9.46 20.70 -0.03
CA TYR A 480 -8.53 19.59 -0.06
C TYR A 480 -7.96 19.37 1.35
N ASP A 481 -8.47 18.38 2.05
CA ASP A 481 -7.97 18.01 3.36
C ASP A 481 -6.92 16.91 3.21
N VAL A 482 -5.72 17.18 3.71
CA VAL A 482 -4.59 16.26 3.65
C VAL A 482 -4.09 15.93 5.04
N VAL A 483 -3.57 14.72 5.22
CA VAL A 483 -2.90 14.30 6.44
C VAL A 483 -1.43 14.10 6.12
N GLU A 484 -0.55 14.86 6.77
CA GLU A 484 0.89 14.77 6.53
C GLU A 484 1.46 13.44 7.03
N SER A 485 2.24 12.80 6.19
CA SER A 485 3.00 11.60 6.53
C SER A 485 4.50 11.88 6.55
N PRO A 486 5.31 11.11 7.30
CA PRO A 486 6.75 11.21 7.26
C PRO A 486 7.26 10.95 5.84
N SER A 487 7.81 11.99 5.21
CA SER A 487 8.33 11.93 3.84
C SER A 487 9.84 11.70 3.77
N ASP A 488 10.53 11.95 4.87
CA ASP A 488 11.97 11.78 4.95
C ASP A 488 12.34 10.31 5.02
N GLN A 489 13.37 9.92 4.31
CA GLN A 489 13.78 8.54 4.18
C GLN A 489 15.25 8.38 4.60
N ILE A 490 15.49 7.35 5.40
CA ILE A 490 16.83 6.88 5.71
C ILE A 490 17.05 5.58 4.92
N GLU A 491 18.07 5.57 4.08
CA GLU A 491 18.49 4.39 3.35
C GLU A 491 19.64 3.73 4.10
N LEU A 492 19.44 2.53 4.55
CA LEU A 492 20.50 1.66 5.05
C LEU A 492 20.46 0.38 4.24
N SER A 493 21.43 0.16 3.38
CA SER A 493 21.45 -1.03 2.55
C SER A 493 22.85 -1.63 2.49
N GLY A 494 22.91 -2.94 2.21
CA GLY A 494 24.13 -3.65 1.95
C GLY A 494 23.99 -4.47 0.68
N GLY A 495 24.96 -4.40 -0.20
CA GLY A 495 25.01 -5.15 -1.44
C GLY A 495 26.30 -5.92 -1.59
N PHE A 496 26.30 -6.98 -2.38
CA PHE A 496 27.50 -7.68 -2.78
C PHE A 496 27.84 -7.30 -4.21
N GLY A 497 29.01 -6.70 -4.42
CA GLY A 497 29.49 -6.30 -5.75
C GLY A 497 31.01 -6.40 -5.85
N ALA A 498 31.52 -6.77 -7.00
CA ALA A 498 32.96 -6.97 -7.27
C ALA A 498 33.67 -7.87 -6.24
N GLY A 499 32.98 -8.94 -5.78
CA GLY A 499 33.50 -9.87 -4.78
C GLY A 499 33.52 -9.37 -3.33
N ARG A 500 32.82 -8.26 -3.02
CA ARG A 500 32.84 -7.60 -1.70
C ARG A 500 31.47 -7.07 -1.30
N ILE A 501 31.28 -6.89 0.01
CA ILE A 501 30.08 -6.24 0.55
C ILE A 501 30.30 -4.72 0.52
N VAL A 502 29.35 -4.00 -0.04
CA VAL A 502 29.27 -2.54 -0.06
C VAL A 502 28.12 -2.11 0.81
N GLY A 503 28.39 -1.32 1.84
CA GLY A 503 27.36 -0.67 2.66
C GLY A 503 26.96 0.68 2.08
N THR A 504 25.70 1.01 2.15
CA THR A 504 25.13 2.32 1.76
C THR A 504 24.41 2.92 2.94
N LEU A 505 24.69 4.16 3.24
CA LEU A 505 23.95 5.01 4.16
C LEU A 505 23.50 6.25 3.37
N GLY A 506 22.19 6.47 3.36
CA GLY A 506 21.59 7.61 2.68
C GLY A 506 20.53 8.29 3.53
N VAL A 507 20.40 9.60 3.37
CA VAL A 507 19.29 10.38 3.91
C VAL A 507 18.69 11.21 2.80
N SER A 508 17.37 11.16 2.68
CA SER A 508 16.61 11.91 1.68
C SER A 508 15.51 12.71 2.36
N PHE A 509 15.62 14.03 2.29
CA PHE A 509 14.63 14.98 2.78
C PHE A 509 13.75 15.40 1.60
N ASN A 510 12.52 14.90 1.55
CA ASN A 510 11.67 15.05 0.36
C ASN A 510 10.83 16.33 0.36
N ASN A 511 10.68 16.99 1.49
CA ASN A 511 9.96 18.26 1.61
C ASN A 511 10.89 19.38 2.10
N PHE A 512 12.11 19.43 1.60
CA PHE A 512 13.11 20.42 2.00
C PHE A 512 12.70 21.84 1.58
N SER A 513 13.18 22.85 2.33
CA SER A 513 12.95 24.28 2.04
C SER A 513 14.26 25.06 2.09
N THR A 514 14.69 25.58 0.94
CA THR A 514 15.81 26.53 0.88
C THR A 514 15.44 27.91 1.44
N GLN A 515 14.19 28.32 1.37
CA GLN A 515 13.72 29.60 1.89
C GLN A 515 13.79 29.67 3.42
N ASN A 516 13.62 28.52 4.07
CA ASN A 516 13.69 28.38 5.51
C ASN A 516 15.09 28.05 6.04
N PHE A 517 16.09 27.87 5.15
CA PHE A 517 17.43 27.41 5.50
C PHE A 517 18.13 28.31 6.53
N PHE A 518 17.95 29.62 6.45
CA PHE A 518 18.57 30.60 7.38
C PHE A 518 17.71 30.93 8.59
N LYS A 519 16.51 30.34 8.71
CA LYS A 519 15.61 30.55 9.86
C LYS A 519 15.93 29.57 10.97
N LYS A 520 16.48 30.05 12.13
CA LYS A 520 16.86 29.19 13.26
C LYS A 520 15.76 28.25 13.75
N GLY A 521 14.52 28.70 13.79
CA GLY A 521 13.36 27.89 14.24
C GLY A 521 12.91 26.80 13.27
N ALA A 522 13.39 26.80 12.02
CA ALA A 522 12.98 25.85 10.97
C ALA A 522 13.75 24.53 10.98
N TRP A 523 14.86 24.46 11.72
CA TRP A 523 15.69 23.25 11.82
C TRP A 523 15.11 22.23 12.81
N ARG A 524 14.18 21.33 12.28
CA ARG A 524 13.48 20.29 13.07
C ARG A 524 13.20 19.01 12.25
N PRO A 525 14.15 18.14 11.93
CA PRO A 525 15.62 18.25 11.97
C PRO A 525 16.20 19.12 10.86
N VAL A 526 15.49 19.31 9.72
CA VAL A 526 15.89 20.16 8.60
C VAL A 526 14.76 21.11 8.23
N PRO A 527 15.08 22.25 7.59
CA PRO A 527 14.06 23.16 7.06
C PRO A 527 13.18 22.45 6.04
N SER A 528 11.87 22.51 6.22
CA SER A 528 10.90 21.85 5.36
C SER A 528 9.77 22.80 4.95
N GLY A 529 8.98 22.40 3.96
CA GLY A 529 7.74 23.04 3.55
C GLY A 529 7.63 23.43 2.08
N ASP A 530 8.72 23.48 1.29
CA ASP A 530 8.68 23.95 -0.10
C ASP A 530 8.62 22.81 -1.14
N GLY A 531 8.60 21.55 -0.69
CA GLY A 531 8.55 20.40 -1.56
C GLY A 531 9.82 20.18 -2.39
N GLN A 532 10.96 20.73 -1.96
CA GLN A 532 12.26 20.48 -2.55
C GLN A 532 12.81 19.16 -2.02
N ARG A 533 13.72 18.55 -2.76
CA ARG A 533 14.36 17.30 -2.34
C ARG A 533 15.86 17.51 -2.15
N LEU A 534 16.35 17.16 -0.97
CA LEU A 534 17.78 17.12 -0.67
C LEU A 534 18.13 15.67 -0.32
N SER A 535 19.08 15.07 -1.03
CA SER A 535 19.53 13.70 -0.77
C SER A 535 21.05 13.69 -0.58
N ILE A 536 21.49 13.02 0.47
CA ILE A 536 22.92 12.81 0.77
C ILE A 536 23.09 11.31 0.93
N ARG A 537 24.04 10.73 0.19
CA ARG A 537 24.31 9.30 0.20
C ARG A 537 25.81 9.04 0.31
N ALA A 538 26.16 8.12 1.17
CA ALA A 538 27.51 7.60 1.31
C ALA A 538 27.50 6.08 1.10
N GLN A 539 28.42 5.59 0.28
CA GLN A 539 28.61 4.16 0.03
C GLN A 539 30.05 3.79 0.30
N SER A 540 30.27 2.65 0.93
CA SER A 540 31.64 2.20 1.21
C SER A 540 31.71 0.68 1.35
N ASN A 541 32.83 0.11 0.93
CA ASN A 541 33.26 -1.24 1.32
C ASN A 541 34.57 -1.17 2.16
N GLY A 542 34.77 -0.07 2.86
CA GLY A 542 35.95 0.22 3.61
C GLY A 542 37.00 1.00 2.79
N PHE A 543 38.21 0.47 2.61
CA PHE A 543 39.31 1.19 1.98
C PHE A 543 39.36 1.08 0.44
N PHE A 544 38.63 0.13 -0.13
CA PHE A 544 38.73 -0.15 -1.55
C PHE A 544 37.75 0.66 -2.39
N PHE A 545 36.61 1.01 -1.81
CA PHE A 545 35.60 1.82 -2.46
C PHE A 545 34.91 2.74 -1.48
N GLN A 546 34.82 4.00 -1.87
CA GLN A 546 34.07 5.05 -1.17
C GLN A 546 33.37 5.92 -2.21
N SER A 547 32.12 6.24 -2.00
CA SER A 547 31.37 7.16 -2.86
C SER A 547 30.46 8.04 -2.02
N TYR A 548 30.50 9.32 -2.28
CA TYR A 548 29.67 10.34 -1.64
C TYR A 548 28.89 11.06 -2.73
N ASN A 549 27.59 11.16 -2.55
CA ASN A 549 26.70 11.83 -3.48
C ASN A 549 25.79 12.79 -2.73
N MET A 550 25.68 14.00 -3.22
CA MET A 550 24.72 15.00 -2.75
C MET A 550 23.90 15.48 -3.95
N SER A 551 22.60 15.41 -3.86
CA SER A 551 21.70 15.92 -4.89
C SER A 551 20.61 16.80 -4.30
N PHE A 552 20.38 17.91 -4.94
CA PHE A 552 19.30 18.85 -4.66
C PHE A 552 18.36 18.91 -5.88
N THR A 553 17.05 18.90 -5.65
CA THR A 553 16.05 19.04 -6.71
C THR A 553 14.95 19.99 -6.29
N GLU A 554 14.73 21.02 -7.11
CA GLU A 554 13.57 21.90 -7.07
C GLU A 554 12.58 21.47 -8.17
N PRO A 555 11.42 20.88 -7.86
CA PRO A 555 10.49 20.37 -8.88
C PRO A 555 9.74 21.49 -9.64
N TRP A 556 9.64 22.67 -9.07
CA TRP A 556 8.92 23.82 -9.65
C TRP A 556 9.75 25.08 -9.69
N LEU A 557 10.82 25.08 -10.45
CA LEU A 557 11.73 26.23 -10.59
C LEU A 557 10.95 27.48 -11.02
N GLY A 558 10.96 28.50 -10.17
CA GLY A 558 10.19 29.73 -10.38
C GLY A 558 8.70 29.64 -9.98
N GLY A 559 8.23 28.52 -9.42
CA GLY A 559 6.89 28.35 -8.81
C GLY A 559 5.68 28.35 -9.75
N LYS A 560 5.84 28.71 -11.03
CA LYS A 560 4.71 28.91 -11.97
C LYS A 560 4.47 27.75 -12.94
N LYS A 561 5.49 26.95 -13.20
CA LYS A 561 5.44 25.84 -14.16
C LYS A 561 6.19 24.64 -13.59
N PRO A 562 5.79 23.41 -13.92
CA PRO A 562 6.46 22.19 -13.46
C PRO A 562 7.79 21.98 -14.22
N ASN A 563 8.70 22.95 -14.10
CA ASN A 563 10.05 22.87 -14.58
C ASN A 563 10.94 22.49 -13.40
N SER A 564 11.61 21.35 -13.47
CA SER A 564 12.52 20.93 -12.40
C SER A 564 13.93 21.43 -12.63
N PHE A 565 14.57 21.81 -11.56
CA PHE A 565 16.01 22.07 -11.51
C PHE A 565 16.68 21.02 -10.62
N SER A 566 17.80 20.47 -11.02
CA SER A 566 18.60 19.55 -10.22
C SER A 566 20.07 19.93 -10.22
N LEU A 567 20.68 19.79 -9.05
CA LEU A 567 22.11 19.96 -8.85
C LEU A 567 22.64 18.72 -8.15
N THR A 568 23.62 18.06 -8.75
CA THR A 568 24.22 16.85 -8.17
C THR A 568 25.72 17.00 -8.13
N ALA A 569 26.32 16.75 -6.98
CA ALA A 569 27.77 16.68 -6.79
C ALA A 569 28.12 15.31 -6.21
N TYR A 570 29.16 14.70 -6.75
CA TYR A 570 29.60 13.41 -6.23
C TYR A 570 31.11 13.24 -6.32
N TYR A 571 31.61 12.41 -5.42
CA TYR A 571 32.97 11.93 -5.40
C TYR A 571 32.98 10.43 -5.21
N SER A 572 33.72 9.70 -6.04
CA SER A 572 33.86 8.26 -5.95
C SER A 572 35.35 7.91 -6.02
N ALA A 573 35.81 7.09 -5.12
CA ALA A 573 37.18 6.61 -5.07
C ALA A 573 37.19 5.08 -4.99
N GLN A 574 37.95 4.46 -5.88
CA GLN A 574 38.22 3.02 -5.86
C GLN A 574 39.72 2.79 -5.88
N SER A 575 40.20 1.80 -5.11
CA SER A 575 41.63 1.49 -5.03
C SER A 575 41.88 0.00 -4.82
N THR A 576 43.08 -0.46 -5.20
CA THR A 576 43.48 -1.86 -5.07
C THR A 576 44.13 -2.19 -3.74
N ALA A 577 44.75 -1.20 -3.07
CA ALA A 577 45.48 -1.37 -1.84
C ALA A 577 44.77 -0.76 -0.62
N ARG A 578 44.86 -1.44 0.53
CA ARG A 578 44.20 -1.07 1.77
C ARG A 578 44.70 0.24 2.38
N LYS A 579 46.02 0.50 2.30
CA LYS A 579 46.64 1.68 2.90
C LYS A 579 47.01 2.70 1.85
N PHE A 580 46.64 3.96 2.10
CA PHE A 580 47.05 5.11 1.29
C PHE A 580 48.52 5.41 1.47
N LEU A 581 48.99 5.39 2.72
CA LEU A 581 50.39 5.58 3.08
C LEU A 581 51.04 4.26 3.46
N GLN A 582 52.31 4.09 3.14
CA GLN A 582 53.10 2.98 3.64
C GLN A 582 53.34 3.14 5.16
N ASP A 583 53.67 2.02 5.83
CA ASP A 583 54.10 2.06 7.24
C ASP A 583 55.54 2.60 7.41
N SER A 584 56.30 2.77 6.30
CA SER A 584 57.62 3.35 6.28
C SER A 584 57.55 4.88 6.19
N THR A 585 58.46 5.55 6.87
CA THR A 585 58.69 7.01 6.78
C THR A 585 59.80 7.31 5.80
N GLY A 586 59.65 8.38 5.01
CA GLY A 586 60.71 8.90 4.15
C GLY A 586 61.81 9.58 4.96
N ALA A 587 62.87 10.05 4.27
CA ALA A 587 63.98 10.76 4.88
C ALA A 587 63.56 12.08 5.60
N ASP A 588 62.37 12.60 5.29
CA ASP A 588 61.77 13.80 5.89
C ASP A 588 60.86 13.45 7.11
N GLY A 589 60.90 12.21 7.59
CA GLY A 589 60.07 11.76 8.72
C GLY A 589 58.57 11.63 8.43
N LYS A 590 58.14 11.85 7.18
CA LYS A 590 56.72 11.71 6.78
C LYS A 590 56.46 10.33 6.21
N ARG A 591 55.25 9.80 6.42
CA ARG A 591 54.83 8.54 5.78
C ARG A 591 54.80 8.69 4.27
N VAL A 592 55.40 7.75 3.57
CA VAL A 592 55.50 7.73 2.09
C VAL A 592 54.17 7.16 1.50
N LEU A 593 53.76 7.70 0.35
CA LEU A 593 52.62 7.16 -0.41
C LEU A 593 52.92 5.72 -0.83
N ASN A 594 51.92 4.85 -0.70
CA ASN A 594 52.05 3.47 -1.12
C ASN A 594 52.20 3.37 -2.65
N PRO A 595 53.38 3.01 -3.18
CA PRO A 595 53.62 2.96 -4.63
C PRO A 595 52.76 1.89 -5.34
N ASN A 596 52.38 0.83 -4.60
CA ASN A 596 51.63 -0.27 -5.16
C ASN A 596 50.11 0.00 -5.16
N ARG A 597 49.67 1.19 -4.80
CA ARG A 597 48.27 1.55 -4.77
C ARG A 597 47.83 2.09 -6.14
N ALA A 598 47.12 1.22 -6.90
CA ALA A 598 46.37 1.67 -8.05
C ALA A 598 45.02 2.25 -7.60
N TYR A 599 44.54 3.32 -8.24
CA TYR A 599 43.30 3.96 -7.91
C TYR A 599 42.62 4.62 -9.11
N VAL A 600 41.31 4.80 -8.99
CA VAL A 600 40.51 5.73 -9.79
C VAL A 600 39.67 6.59 -8.88
N ASN A 601 39.80 7.90 -8.98
CA ASN A 601 38.99 8.88 -8.33
C ASN A 601 38.13 9.61 -9.37
N ILE A 602 36.82 9.72 -9.12
CA ILE A 602 35.90 10.40 -10.02
C ILE A 602 35.21 11.50 -9.21
N THR A 603 35.37 12.74 -9.66
CA THR A 603 34.67 13.91 -9.11
C THR A 603 33.72 14.43 -10.16
N GLY A 604 32.45 14.59 -9.81
CA GLY A 604 31.44 15.05 -10.75
C GLY A 604 30.55 16.15 -10.22
N LEU A 605 30.14 17.02 -11.11
CA LEU A 605 29.15 18.07 -10.90
C LEU A 605 28.19 18.08 -12.08
N SER A 606 26.87 17.96 -11.81
CA SER A 606 25.84 17.96 -12.83
C SER A 606 24.76 18.97 -12.51
N ILE A 607 24.31 19.70 -13.51
CA ILE A 607 23.19 20.64 -13.46
C ILE A 607 22.15 20.14 -14.45
N GLY A 608 20.91 19.95 -13.99
CA GLY A 608 19.81 19.45 -14.79
C GLY A 608 18.63 20.41 -14.81
N LEU A 609 17.96 20.51 -15.96
CA LEU A 609 16.71 21.22 -16.14
C LEU A 609 15.70 20.26 -16.77
N GLY A 610 14.59 20.01 -16.11
CA GLY A 610 13.50 19.14 -16.58
C GLY A 610 12.25 19.92 -16.88
N LYS A 611 11.48 19.46 -17.87
CA LYS A 611 10.19 20.04 -18.24
C LYS A 611 9.21 18.94 -18.63
N ARG A 612 7.97 19.02 -18.11
CA ARG A 612 6.85 18.21 -18.57
C ARG A 612 6.30 18.85 -19.86
N LEU A 613 6.14 18.05 -20.89
CA LEU A 613 5.57 18.50 -22.17
C LEU A 613 4.04 18.34 -22.11
N LYS A 614 3.35 19.17 -22.90
CA LYS A 614 1.89 19.08 -23.07
C LYS A 614 1.49 18.35 -24.35
N TRP A 615 2.41 18.25 -25.27
CA TRP A 615 2.23 17.62 -26.58
C TRP A 615 3.37 16.59 -26.79
N PRO A 616 3.11 15.41 -27.34
CA PRO A 616 1.80 14.84 -27.80
C PRO A 616 0.83 14.48 -26.66
N ASP A 617 1.32 14.17 -25.50
CA ASP A 617 0.55 14.00 -24.26
C ASP A 617 1.37 14.48 -23.05
N ASP A 618 0.77 14.57 -21.91
CA ASP A 618 1.40 15.11 -20.70
C ASP A 618 2.17 14.05 -19.87
N TYR A 619 2.32 12.84 -20.39
CA TYR A 619 3.23 11.83 -19.87
C TYR A 619 4.68 12.02 -20.35
N PHE A 620 4.90 12.92 -21.34
CA PHE A 620 6.24 13.23 -21.85
C PHE A 620 6.97 14.21 -20.93
N THR A 621 8.24 13.90 -20.68
CA THR A 621 9.18 14.78 -19.99
C THR A 621 10.45 14.90 -20.82
N ILE A 622 11.00 16.10 -20.89
CA ILE A 622 12.32 16.36 -21.46
C ILE A 622 13.24 16.87 -20.36
N GLN A 623 14.45 16.34 -20.32
CA GLN A 623 15.46 16.73 -19.36
C GLN A 623 16.75 17.10 -20.10
N TYR A 624 17.33 18.22 -19.75
CA TYR A 624 18.63 18.69 -20.18
C TYR A 624 19.59 18.62 -19.01
N GLU A 625 20.76 18.09 -19.24
CA GLU A 625 21.80 17.96 -18.22
C GLU A 625 23.15 18.40 -18.78
N LEU A 626 23.80 19.30 -18.06
CA LEU A 626 25.20 19.63 -18.25
C LEU A 626 26.00 19.01 -17.10
N SER A 627 26.97 18.16 -17.42
CA SER A 627 27.75 17.44 -16.43
C SER A 627 29.24 17.53 -16.72
N TYR A 628 29.99 17.80 -15.68
CA TYR A 628 31.42 17.74 -15.68
C TYR A 628 31.92 16.63 -14.76
N GLN A 629 32.80 15.78 -15.26
CA GLN A 629 33.42 14.69 -14.53
C GLN A 629 34.93 14.72 -14.72
N LYS A 630 35.64 14.63 -13.63
CA LYS A 630 37.08 14.50 -13.62
C LYS A 630 37.44 13.10 -13.15
N TYR A 631 38.15 12.38 -13.98
CA TYR A 631 38.75 11.08 -13.68
C TYR A 631 40.21 11.28 -13.37
N ASP A 632 40.67 10.80 -12.22
CA ASP A 632 42.07 10.80 -11.81
C ASP A 632 42.50 9.35 -11.55
N LEU A 633 43.39 8.82 -12.40
CA LEU A 633 43.76 7.41 -12.43
C LEU A 633 45.25 7.27 -12.15
N LYS A 634 45.58 6.20 -11.42
CA LYS A 634 46.94 5.72 -11.27
C LYS A 634 46.97 4.20 -11.38
N ASP A 635 47.70 3.70 -12.35
CA ASP A 635 47.93 2.27 -12.62
C ASP A 635 46.61 1.44 -12.66
N TRP A 636 45.51 2.06 -13.15
CA TRP A 636 44.17 1.46 -13.19
C TRP A 636 43.92 0.73 -14.49
N ASN A 637 44.19 -0.58 -14.52
CA ASN A 637 44.21 -1.41 -15.73
C ASN A 637 42.84 -1.76 -16.32
N GLN A 638 41.74 -1.21 -15.78
CA GLN A 638 40.37 -1.48 -16.26
C GLN A 638 40.00 -0.56 -17.44
N PHE A 639 40.78 0.48 -17.71
CA PHE A 639 40.61 1.38 -18.85
C PHE A 639 41.80 1.30 -19.81
N ILE A 640 41.59 1.74 -21.05
CA ILE A 640 42.70 1.88 -22.02
C ILE A 640 43.73 2.92 -21.50
N PHE A 641 43.24 3.92 -20.81
CA PHE A 641 43.99 4.95 -20.16
C PHE A 641 44.20 4.60 -18.67
N THR A 642 45.39 4.23 -18.31
CA THR A 642 45.69 3.65 -16.98
C THR A 642 46.15 4.65 -15.94
N THR A 643 46.84 5.73 -16.35
CA THR A 643 47.41 6.72 -15.44
C THR A 643 47.29 8.13 -16.02
N GLY A 644 46.84 9.07 -15.21
CA GLY A 644 46.69 10.48 -15.54
C GLY A 644 45.26 11.01 -15.27
N VAL A 645 44.96 12.17 -15.86
CA VAL A 645 43.69 12.87 -15.65
C VAL A 645 42.90 12.97 -16.95
N ALA A 646 41.63 12.54 -16.91
CA ALA A 646 40.72 12.73 -18.01
C ALA A 646 39.50 13.60 -17.56
N ASN A 647 39.15 14.57 -18.39
CA ASN A 647 38.03 15.48 -18.16
C ASN A 647 36.92 15.15 -19.15
N ASN A 648 35.70 14.96 -18.65
CA ASN A 648 34.52 14.65 -19.42
C ASN A 648 33.47 15.72 -19.16
N LEU A 649 33.29 16.68 -20.06
CA LEU A 649 32.25 17.67 -20.04
C LEU A 649 31.24 17.34 -21.13
N PHE A 650 30.06 16.95 -20.75
CA PHE A 650 29.04 16.57 -21.67
C PHE A 650 27.70 17.28 -21.43
N PHE A 651 26.99 17.42 -22.52
CA PHE A 651 25.59 17.80 -22.52
C PHE A 651 24.73 16.58 -22.87
N ARG A 652 23.68 16.32 -22.08
CA ARG A 652 22.75 15.21 -22.28
C ARG A 652 21.33 15.75 -22.40
N THR A 653 20.59 15.31 -23.40
CA THR A 653 19.17 15.52 -23.53
C THR A 653 18.47 14.16 -23.39
N THR A 654 17.48 14.07 -22.52
CA THR A 654 16.70 12.87 -22.31
C THR A 654 15.23 13.18 -22.53
N LEU A 655 14.61 12.49 -23.47
CA LEU A 655 13.16 12.47 -23.67
C LEU A 655 12.60 11.17 -23.10
N SER A 656 11.68 11.26 -22.19
CA SER A 656 11.03 10.08 -21.59
C SER A 656 9.52 10.23 -21.58
N ARG A 657 8.84 9.09 -21.67
CA ARG A 657 7.40 8.97 -21.50
C ARG A 657 7.11 7.80 -20.58
N SER A 658 6.24 7.99 -19.60
CA SER A 658 5.82 6.93 -18.69
C SER A 658 4.32 6.99 -18.46
N SER A 659 3.61 5.96 -18.91
CA SER A 659 2.17 5.79 -18.74
C SER A 659 1.80 4.54 -17.93
N ILE A 660 2.74 4.03 -17.12
CA ILE A 660 2.50 2.88 -16.25
C ILE A 660 1.50 3.21 -15.14
N ASP A 661 0.70 2.23 -14.77
CA ASP A 661 -0.32 2.35 -13.72
C ASP A 661 0.27 2.31 -12.29
N GLN A 662 1.37 1.59 -12.08
CA GLN A 662 2.00 1.43 -10.77
C GLN A 662 3.52 1.32 -10.90
N ALA A 663 4.25 1.82 -9.88
CA ALA A 663 5.71 1.84 -9.90
C ALA A 663 6.35 0.45 -9.65
N ILE A 664 5.80 -0.36 -8.74
CA ILE A 664 6.44 -1.60 -8.26
C ILE A 664 6.01 -2.81 -9.10
N TYR A 665 4.73 -2.95 -9.36
CA TYR A 665 4.15 -4.03 -10.15
C TYR A 665 3.25 -3.45 -11.25
N PRO A 666 3.81 -2.85 -12.31
CA PRO A 666 3.02 -2.35 -13.43
C PRO A 666 2.23 -3.47 -14.09
N ARG A 667 0.93 -3.25 -14.32
CA ARG A 667 0.02 -4.20 -14.94
C ARG A 667 -0.28 -3.83 -16.40
N MET A 668 -0.25 -2.53 -16.70
CA MET A 668 -0.49 -1.97 -18.02
C MET A 668 0.28 -0.67 -18.21
N GLY A 669 0.42 -0.30 -19.46
CA GLY A 669 1.10 0.94 -19.85
C GLY A 669 2.47 0.69 -20.44
N SER A 670 3.15 1.77 -20.79
CA SER A 670 4.47 1.72 -21.39
C SER A 670 5.38 2.82 -20.86
N GLN A 671 6.66 2.56 -20.89
CA GLN A 671 7.71 3.53 -20.65
C GLN A 671 8.67 3.50 -21.83
N PHE A 672 9.10 4.64 -22.30
CA PHE A 672 10.25 4.71 -23.15
C PHE A 672 11.14 5.90 -22.78
N LYS A 673 12.42 5.79 -23.08
CA LYS A 673 13.43 6.79 -22.82
C LYS A 673 14.39 6.83 -24.00
N VAL A 674 14.62 8.02 -24.54
CA VAL A 674 15.65 8.31 -25.55
C VAL A 674 16.59 9.32 -24.94
N SER A 675 17.89 9.04 -24.90
CA SER A 675 18.88 9.99 -24.47
C SER A 675 19.97 10.17 -25.51
N GLY A 676 20.27 11.42 -25.82
CA GLY A 676 21.42 11.85 -26.59
C GLY A 676 22.40 12.57 -25.68
N GLN A 677 23.65 12.13 -25.66
CA GLN A 677 24.73 12.73 -24.88
C GLN A 677 25.86 13.09 -25.82
N THR A 678 26.42 14.26 -25.66
CA THR A 678 27.52 14.73 -26.50
C THR A 678 28.52 15.57 -25.73
N THR A 679 29.77 15.43 -26.04
CA THR A 679 30.84 16.34 -25.60
C THR A 679 31.14 17.34 -26.70
N PHE A 680 31.89 18.37 -26.37
CA PHE A 680 32.48 19.25 -27.37
C PHE A 680 33.59 18.51 -28.15
N PRO A 681 33.67 18.66 -29.50
CA PRO A 681 34.71 18.04 -30.31
C PRO A 681 36.06 18.80 -30.16
N TYR A 682 36.71 18.59 -29.06
CA TYR A 682 37.94 19.32 -28.71
C TYR A 682 39.04 19.16 -29.74
N SER A 683 39.15 18.00 -30.38
CA SER A 683 40.15 17.70 -31.41
C SER A 683 40.04 18.57 -32.65
N TRP A 684 38.87 19.18 -32.91
CA TRP A 684 38.71 20.08 -34.07
C TRP A 684 39.26 21.46 -33.85
N VAL A 685 39.44 21.88 -32.58
CA VAL A 685 39.82 23.26 -32.24
C VAL A 685 41.19 23.38 -31.55
N ASN A 686 41.75 22.27 -31.04
CA ASN A 686 42.95 22.34 -30.25
C ASN A 686 44.27 22.27 -31.07
N GLY A 687 44.17 22.05 -32.39
CA GLY A 687 45.32 22.06 -33.29
C GLY A 687 46.30 20.89 -33.16
N LYS A 688 45.96 19.84 -32.35
CA LYS A 688 46.81 18.69 -32.10
C LYS A 688 46.69 17.67 -33.23
N ASN A 689 47.87 17.13 -33.63
CA ASN A 689 47.93 16.01 -34.57
C ASN A 689 47.87 14.68 -33.80
N TYR A 690 46.68 14.12 -33.68
CA TYR A 690 46.41 12.90 -32.91
C TYR A 690 47.02 11.62 -33.51
N ASN A 691 47.44 11.66 -34.79
CA ASN A 691 48.13 10.53 -35.41
C ASN A 691 49.60 10.43 -34.98
N ASN A 692 50.23 11.55 -34.58
CA ASN A 692 51.63 11.64 -34.24
C ASN A 692 51.88 11.99 -32.75
N LEU A 693 50.90 11.73 -31.87
CA LEU A 693 51.02 12.06 -30.44
C LEU A 693 52.18 11.36 -29.75
N GLU A 694 52.47 10.12 -30.10
CA GLU A 694 53.59 9.37 -29.54
C GLU A 694 54.95 10.02 -29.86
N GLN A 695 55.13 10.42 -31.10
CA GLN A 695 56.34 11.14 -31.50
C GLN A 695 56.45 12.51 -30.80
N GLN A 696 55.34 13.21 -30.62
CA GLN A 696 55.32 14.48 -29.87
C GLN A 696 55.77 14.28 -28.43
N VAL A 697 55.25 13.24 -27.76
CA VAL A 697 55.63 12.89 -26.38
C VAL A 697 57.13 12.54 -26.31
N LEU A 698 57.68 11.81 -27.28
CA LEU A 698 59.10 11.48 -27.34
C LEU A 698 59.94 12.73 -27.53
N ASN A 699 59.56 13.60 -28.47
CA ASN A 699 60.29 14.87 -28.71
C ASN A 699 60.21 15.80 -27.51
N GLU A 700 59.08 15.85 -26.78
CA GLU A 700 58.99 16.63 -25.55
C GLU A 700 59.85 16.07 -24.42
N ALA A 701 60.02 14.75 -24.32
CA ALA A 701 60.88 14.11 -23.34
C ALA A 701 62.33 14.34 -23.67
N GLU A 702 62.73 14.23 -24.95
CA GLU A 702 64.09 14.52 -25.43
C GLU A 702 64.46 15.98 -25.18
N ALA A 703 63.53 16.94 -25.40
CA ALA A 703 63.74 18.36 -25.12
C ALA A 703 63.96 18.67 -23.63
N LYS A 704 63.58 17.74 -22.74
CA LYS A 704 63.71 17.87 -21.27
C LYS A 704 64.76 16.95 -20.69
N ASP A 705 65.55 16.29 -21.52
CA ASP A 705 66.53 15.26 -21.15
C ASP A 705 65.93 14.12 -20.28
N GLU A 706 64.67 13.77 -20.52
CA GLU A 706 63.90 12.67 -19.82
C GLU A 706 64.05 11.37 -20.61
N ILE A 707 64.50 10.30 -19.98
CA ILE A 707 64.44 8.94 -20.53
C ILE A 707 63.16 8.27 -20.10
N LEU A 708 62.22 8.07 -21.05
CA LEU A 708 60.93 7.43 -20.78
C LEU A 708 61.01 5.96 -21.09
N THR A 709 60.42 5.16 -20.26
CA THR A 709 60.09 3.75 -20.57
C THR A 709 58.95 3.67 -21.59
N THR A 710 58.87 2.56 -22.32
CA THR A 710 57.74 2.30 -23.28
C THR A 710 56.39 2.50 -22.60
N GLN A 711 56.24 2.10 -21.35
CA GLN A 711 55.00 2.26 -20.61
C GLN A 711 54.68 3.73 -20.28
N GLU A 712 55.72 4.52 -19.98
CA GLU A 712 55.57 5.96 -19.72
C GLU A 712 55.22 6.72 -20.99
N VAL A 713 55.83 6.38 -22.11
CA VAL A 713 55.44 6.92 -23.42
C VAL A 713 54.01 6.62 -23.74
N PHE A 714 53.58 5.37 -23.57
CA PHE A 714 52.21 4.97 -23.76
C PHE A 714 51.26 5.77 -22.84
N ASN A 715 51.53 5.83 -21.55
CA ASN A 715 50.70 6.54 -20.59
C ASN A 715 50.60 8.04 -20.91
N ARG A 716 51.70 8.71 -21.23
CA ARG A 716 51.73 10.14 -21.61
C ARG A 716 50.97 10.37 -22.92
N THR A 717 51.13 9.49 -23.90
CA THR A 717 50.38 9.54 -25.17
C THR A 717 48.90 9.41 -24.94
N GLN A 718 48.45 8.46 -24.10
CA GLN A 718 47.04 8.31 -23.76
C GLN A 718 46.51 9.47 -22.91
N GLN A 719 47.35 10.02 -22.00
CA GLN A 719 47.03 11.21 -21.21
C GLN A 719 46.76 12.42 -22.10
N GLU A 720 47.62 12.68 -23.11
CA GLU A 720 47.42 13.77 -24.04
C GLU A 720 46.23 13.55 -24.98
N ARG A 721 45.95 12.27 -25.34
CA ARG A 721 44.83 11.89 -26.20
C ARG A 721 43.47 12.09 -25.51
N TYR A 722 43.37 11.70 -24.22
CA TYR A 722 42.10 11.65 -23.50
C TYR A 722 42.01 12.72 -22.39
N ARG A 723 42.87 13.71 -22.38
CA ARG A 723 42.83 14.82 -21.42
C ARG A 723 41.49 15.51 -21.40
N TRP A 724 40.84 15.66 -22.53
CA TRP A 724 39.44 16.01 -22.74
C TRP A 724 38.80 14.92 -23.58
N VAL A 725 37.88 14.21 -22.98
CA VAL A 725 37.20 13.10 -23.66
C VAL A 725 36.16 13.64 -24.64
N GLU A 726 36.15 13.12 -25.86
CA GLU A 726 35.19 13.53 -26.88
C GLU A 726 34.45 12.34 -27.48
N TYR A 727 33.13 12.45 -27.52
CA TYR A 727 32.22 11.43 -28.07
C TYR A 727 30.82 11.97 -28.28
N TYR A 728 29.97 11.19 -28.95
CA TYR A 728 28.54 11.28 -28.89
C TYR A 728 27.97 9.89 -28.58
N LYS A 729 26.88 9.86 -27.77
CA LYS A 729 26.27 8.62 -27.27
C LYS A 729 24.76 8.71 -27.35
N TRP A 730 24.14 7.68 -27.90
CA TRP A 730 22.69 7.55 -27.96
C TRP A 730 22.27 6.32 -27.22
N LYS A 731 21.18 6.43 -26.44
CA LYS A 731 20.54 5.30 -25.79
C LYS A 731 19.03 5.37 -26.02
N PHE A 732 18.47 4.24 -26.30
CA PHE A 732 17.03 4.03 -26.41
C PHE A 732 16.61 2.87 -25.53
N THR A 733 15.58 3.04 -24.70
CA THR A 733 14.97 1.96 -23.95
C THR A 733 13.44 2.05 -24.07
N SER A 734 12.79 0.92 -24.17
CA SER A 734 11.34 0.82 -24.16
C SER A 734 10.89 -0.39 -23.36
N SER A 735 9.88 -0.22 -22.52
CA SER A 735 9.23 -1.27 -21.74
C SER A 735 7.73 -1.19 -21.94
N THR A 736 7.08 -2.32 -22.17
CA THR A 736 5.61 -2.39 -22.30
C THR A 736 5.07 -3.46 -21.39
N PHE A 737 4.03 -3.11 -20.64
CA PHE A 737 3.35 -3.99 -19.71
C PHE A 737 1.95 -4.30 -20.22
N THR A 738 1.62 -5.57 -20.32
CA THR A 738 0.34 -6.04 -20.83
C THR A 738 -0.22 -7.13 -19.92
N THR A 739 -1.39 -6.92 -19.36
CA THR A 739 -2.11 -7.95 -18.62
C THR A 739 -2.64 -9.00 -19.60
N LEU A 740 -2.20 -10.25 -19.48
CA LEU A 740 -2.63 -11.36 -20.34
C LEU A 740 -3.92 -11.99 -19.81
N ALA A 741 -3.93 -12.36 -18.53
CA ALA A 741 -5.10 -12.97 -17.90
C ALA A 741 -5.06 -12.76 -16.36
N GLY A 742 -6.13 -12.24 -15.79
CA GLY A 742 -6.21 -11.99 -14.35
C GLY A 742 -5.07 -11.09 -13.85
N ASN A 743 -4.18 -11.64 -13.06
CA ASN A 743 -3.01 -10.91 -12.53
C ASN A 743 -1.70 -11.23 -13.27
N LEU A 744 -1.74 -12.05 -14.32
CA LEU A 744 -0.56 -12.40 -15.12
C LEU A 744 -0.21 -11.26 -16.07
N VAL A 745 1.01 -10.75 -15.98
CA VAL A 745 1.51 -9.62 -16.77
C VAL A 745 2.70 -10.04 -17.61
N LEU A 746 2.65 -9.69 -18.89
CA LEU A 746 3.80 -9.75 -19.79
C LEU A 746 4.49 -8.38 -19.78
N ASN A 747 5.78 -8.37 -19.49
CA ASN A 747 6.67 -7.22 -19.65
C ASN A 747 7.66 -7.50 -20.76
N THR A 748 7.68 -6.67 -21.78
CA THR A 748 8.68 -6.73 -22.86
C THR A 748 9.53 -5.48 -22.81
N LYS A 749 10.86 -5.67 -22.87
CA LYS A 749 11.82 -4.56 -22.87
C LYS A 749 12.75 -4.70 -24.07
N VAL A 750 13.11 -3.56 -24.63
CA VAL A 750 14.17 -3.44 -25.64
C VAL A 750 15.09 -2.28 -25.26
N GLY A 751 16.36 -2.45 -25.48
CA GLY A 751 17.39 -1.43 -25.23
C GLY A 751 18.44 -1.43 -26.31
N PHE A 752 18.83 -0.24 -26.77
CA PHE A 752 19.88 0.00 -27.73
C PHE A 752 20.78 1.13 -27.24
N GLY A 753 22.09 0.98 -27.45
CA GLY A 753 23.07 2.01 -27.15
C GLY A 753 24.12 2.10 -28.24
N PHE A 754 24.51 3.33 -28.57
CA PHE A 754 25.52 3.64 -29.59
C PHE A 754 26.45 4.70 -29.05
N LEU A 755 27.73 4.43 -29.09
CA LEU A 755 28.82 5.34 -28.75
C LEU A 755 29.63 5.64 -30.01
N GLY A 756 29.63 6.88 -30.42
CA GLY A 756 30.40 7.34 -31.56
C GLY A 756 31.56 8.25 -31.16
N GLN A 757 32.42 8.54 -32.11
CA GLN A 757 33.59 9.41 -31.95
C GLN A 757 33.53 10.56 -32.95
N TRP A 758 33.95 11.76 -32.53
CA TRP A 758 34.00 12.92 -33.40
C TRP A 758 35.18 12.88 -34.37
N ASN A 759 36.33 12.38 -33.88
CA ASN A 759 37.53 12.27 -34.65
C ASN A 759 38.09 10.83 -34.63
N LYS A 760 38.27 10.21 -35.77
CA LYS A 760 38.79 8.85 -35.89
C LYS A 760 40.20 8.68 -35.35
N SER A 761 41.03 9.73 -35.44
CA SER A 761 42.40 9.70 -34.92
C SER A 761 42.47 9.72 -33.39
N VAL A 762 41.43 10.25 -32.70
CA VAL A 762 41.29 10.16 -31.24
C VAL A 762 40.80 8.76 -30.84
N GLY A 763 39.89 8.20 -31.64
CA GLY A 763 39.26 6.92 -31.33
C GLY A 763 38.07 7.00 -30.38
N PRO A 764 37.41 5.87 -30.09
CA PRO A 764 36.27 5.84 -29.22
C PRO A 764 36.65 6.13 -27.76
N ALA A 765 35.77 6.83 -27.07
CA ALA A 765 35.97 7.21 -25.68
C ALA A 765 36.30 5.99 -24.77
N PRO A 766 37.28 6.12 -23.87
CA PRO A 766 37.71 5.00 -23.04
C PRO A 766 36.75 4.70 -21.87
N ILE A 767 35.94 5.67 -21.46
CA ILE A 767 35.18 5.61 -20.19
C ILE A 767 33.64 5.41 -20.35
N GLU A 768 33.09 5.64 -21.53
CA GLU A 768 31.64 5.61 -21.78
C GLU A 768 31.17 4.35 -22.54
N ARG A 769 31.98 3.29 -22.52
CA ARG A 769 31.67 2.04 -23.24
C ARG A 769 30.67 1.18 -22.52
N PHE A 770 29.95 0.33 -23.26
CA PHE A 770 28.96 -0.59 -22.75
C PHE A 770 29.61 -1.93 -22.38
N TYR A 771 29.24 -2.43 -21.18
CA TYR A 771 29.64 -3.74 -20.70
C TYR A 771 28.39 -4.56 -20.42
N LEU A 772 28.25 -5.75 -20.99
CA LEU A 772 27.09 -6.60 -20.90
C LEU A 772 27.40 -7.91 -20.16
N GLY A 773 26.51 -8.33 -19.29
CA GLY A 773 26.56 -9.57 -18.50
C GLY A 773 26.37 -9.35 -17.03
N GLY A 774 26.01 -10.41 -16.31
CA GLY A 774 25.88 -10.41 -14.87
C GLY A 774 24.50 -10.00 -14.34
N SER A 775 24.48 -9.66 -13.07
CA SER A 775 23.26 -9.32 -12.33
C SER A 775 22.88 -7.84 -12.42
N GLY A 776 23.77 -6.98 -12.92
CA GLY A 776 23.60 -5.54 -12.82
C GLY A 776 23.75 -4.98 -11.39
N LEU A 777 24.10 -5.79 -10.40
CA LEU A 777 24.50 -5.31 -9.06
C LEU A 777 25.72 -4.40 -9.13
N THR A 778 26.58 -4.68 -10.09
CA THR A 778 27.68 -3.83 -10.50
C THR A 778 27.25 -2.73 -11.47
N GLY A 779 25.94 -2.52 -11.68
CA GLY A 779 25.40 -1.38 -12.44
C GLY A 779 25.77 -0.02 -11.87
N PHE A 780 26.22 0.01 -10.63
CA PHE A 780 27.17 1.00 -10.16
C PHE A 780 28.57 0.46 -10.50
N ALA A 781 29.01 0.69 -11.71
CA ALA A 781 30.42 0.48 -11.96
C ALA A 781 31.18 1.34 -10.94
N LEU A 782 31.75 0.67 -9.95
CA LEU A 782 32.46 1.35 -8.87
C LEU A 782 33.57 2.24 -9.43
N ASP A 783 33.96 1.97 -10.66
CA ASP A 783 34.99 2.69 -11.44
C ASP A 783 34.41 3.56 -12.58
N GLY A 784 33.10 3.76 -12.65
CA GLY A 784 32.41 4.58 -13.65
C GLY A 784 32.07 3.87 -14.96
N ARG A 785 32.29 2.54 -15.10
CA ARG A 785 31.86 1.79 -16.28
C ARG A 785 30.37 1.51 -16.25
N GLU A 786 29.70 1.55 -17.39
CA GLU A 786 28.27 1.23 -17.52
C GLU A 786 28.08 -0.28 -17.76
N ILE A 787 27.68 -0.99 -16.71
CA ILE A 787 27.45 -2.44 -16.75
C ILE A 787 25.95 -2.71 -16.85
N ILE A 788 25.55 -3.41 -17.93
CA ILE A 788 24.18 -3.78 -18.24
C ILE A 788 23.99 -5.26 -17.92
N ALA A 789 22.96 -5.58 -17.18
CA ALA A 789 22.66 -6.95 -16.77
C ALA A 789 22.27 -7.82 -17.97
N LEU A 790 22.75 -9.07 -17.98
CA LEU A 790 22.25 -10.17 -18.79
C LEU A 790 22.29 -11.42 -17.93
N ARG A 791 21.13 -11.81 -17.41
CA ARG A 791 21.02 -12.89 -16.42
C ARG A 791 21.43 -14.24 -17.04
N GLY A 792 22.12 -15.07 -16.27
CA GLY A 792 22.71 -16.33 -16.75
C GLY A 792 24.14 -16.21 -17.26
N TYR A 793 24.67 -15.01 -17.40
CA TYR A 793 26.05 -14.72 -17.76
C TYR A 793 26.83 -14.10 -16.59
N ASN A 794 28.14 -14.24 -16.60
CA ASN A 794 29.02 -13.55 -15.65
C ASN A 794 29.07 -12.04 -15.93
N ASP A 795 29.43 -11.24 -14.95
CA ASP A 795 29.60 -9.81 -15.13
C ASP A 795 30.58 -9.50 -16.27
N GLN A 796 30.12 -8.64 -17.20
CA GLN A 796 30.87 -8.15 -18.37
C GLN A 796 31.31 -9.22 -19.38
N SER A 797 30.92 -10.49 -19.20
CA SER A 797 31.44 -11.61 -19.97
C SER A 797 30.99 -11.65 -21.45
N VAL A 798 29.97 -10.88 -21.81
CA VAL A 798 29.42 -10.84 -23.18
C VAL A 798 29.94 -9.63 -23.96
N SER A 799 30.85 -8.86 -23.39
CA SER A 799 31.40 -7.66 -24.00
C SER A 799 32.81 -7.89 -24.53
N PRO A 800 33.25 -7.15 -25.55
CA PRO A 800 34.69 -7.00 -25.84
C PRO A 800 35.47 -6.58 -24.60
N PHE A 801 36.75 -6.95 -24.50
CA PHE A 801 37.61 -6.67 -23.35
C PHE A 801 37.57 -5.20 -22.90
N ASN A 802 37.63 -4.28 -23.85
CA ASN A 802 37.56 -2.84 -23.58
C ASN A 802 36.12 -2.27 -23.59
N GLY A 803 35.10 -3.09 -23.52
CA GLY A 803 33.72 -2.68 -23.67
C GLY A 803 33.28 -2.45 -25.10
N GLY A 804 31.97 -2.54 -25.36
CA GLY A 804 31.36 -2.29 -26.66
C GLY A 804 31.09 -0.81 -26.91
N THR A 805 31.07 -0.41 -28.16
CA THR A 805 30.54 0.89 -28.61
C THR A 805 29.11 0.81 -29.04
N ILE A 806 28.60 -0.38 -29.27
CA ILE A 806 27.20 -0.67 -29.64
C ILE A 806 26.70 -1.77 -28.72
N ILE A 807 25.45 -1.64 -28.28
CA ILE A 807 24.79 -2.65 -27.46
C ILE A 807 23.33 -2.81 -27.91
N SER A 808 22.84 -4.04 -27.87
CA SER A 808 21.42 -4.37 -28.00
C SER A 808 21.02 -5.36 -26.92
N LYS A 809 19.88 -5.12 -26.29
CA LYS A 809 19.31 -5.99 -25.26
C LYS A 809 17.81 -6.13 -25.45
N TYR A 810 17.32 -7.36 -25.34
CA TYR A 810 15.91 -7.72 -25.42
C TYR A 810 15.55 -8.52 -24.18
N THR A 811 14.38 -8.24 -23.57
CA THR A 811 13.89 -8.95 -22.40
C THR A 811 12.40 -9.19 -22.53
N ALA A 812 11.96 -10.42 -22.26
CA ALA A 812 10.56 -10.77 -22.09
C ALA A 812 10.39 -11.41 -20.71
N GLU A 813 9.44 -10.93 -19.91
CA GLU A 813 9.17 -11.45 -18.58
C GLU A 813 7.68 -11.69 -18.39
N LEU A 814 7.31 -12.89 -17.96
CA LEU A 814 5.99 -13.21 -17.45
C LEU A 814 6.01 -13.07 -15.93
N ARG A 815 5.19 -12.19 -15.38
CA ARG A 815 5.14 -11.83 -13.96
C ARG A 815 3.80 -12.24 -13.36
N TYR A 816 3.85 -12.85 -12.17
CA TYR A 816 2.65 -13.21 -11.41
C TYR A 816 2.79 -12.83 -9.94
N PRO A 817 1.86 -12.05 -9.36
CA PRO A 817 1.95 -11.60 -7.97
C PRO A 817 1.43 -12.68 -7.02
N PHE A 818 2.18 -12.94 -5.96
CA PHE A 818 1.74 -13.74 -4.82
C PHE A 818 1.00 -12.89 -3.80
N THR A 819 1.50 -11.66 -3.59
CA THR A 819 0.83 -10.63 -2.80
C THR A 819 1.15 -9.23 -3.34
N LEU A 820 0.17 -8.35 -3.35
CA LEU A 820 0.31 -6.93 -3.72
C LEU A 820 0.03 -6.01 -2.52
N ASN A 821 0.23 -6.51 -1.31
CA ASN A 821 0.08 -5.69 -0.11
C ASN A 821 1.14 -4.58 -0.11
N PRO A 822 0.78 -3.31 0.17
CA PRO A 822 1.73 -2.19 0.26
C PRO A 822 2.88 -2.43 1.24
N SER A 823 2.65 -3.16 2.34
CA SER A 823 3.69 -3.52 3.31
C SER A 823 4.69 -4.57 2.81
N ALA A 824 4.31 -5.41 1.83
CA ALA A 824 5.18 -6.41 1.23
C ALA A 824 4.60 -6.88 -0.11
N THR A 825 5.09 -6.36 -1.23
CA THR A 825 4.73 -6.84 -2.56
C THR A 825 5.68 -7.96 -2.98
N ILE A 826 5.13 -9.15 -3.25
CA ILE A 826 5.91 -10.32 -3.66
C ILE A 826 5.36 -10.86 -4.98
N TYR A 827 6.23 -11.03 -5.97
CA TYR A 827 5.85 -11.64 -7.23
C TYR A 827 6.95 -12.53 -7.80
N GLY A 828 6.54 -13.58 -8.48
CA GLY A 828 7.40 -14.45 -9.27
C GLY A 828 7.45 -14.01 -10.72
N LEU A 829 8.54 -14.36 -11.39
CA LEU A 829 8.69 -14.11 -12.83
C LEU A 829 9.43 -15.26 -13.52
N VAL A 830 9.12 -15.43 -14.80
CA VAL A 830 9.90 -16.22 -15.75
C VAL A 830 10.37 -15.27 -16.82
N PHE A 831 11.62 -15.37 -17.22
CA PHE A 831 12.23 -14.44 -18.16
C PHE A 831 12.95 -15.16 -19.30
N ALA A 832 13.01 -14.49 -20.44
CA ALA A 832 13.92 -14.74 -21.53
C ALA A 832 14.65 -13.44 -21.87
N GLU A 833 15.96 -13.49 -21.96
CA GLU A 833 16.82 -12.35 -22.32
C GLU A 833 17.70 -12.69 -23.48
N ALA A 834 18.02 -11.67 -24.27
CA ALA A 834 18.96 -11.76 -25.36
C ALA A 834 19.72 -10.43 -25.51
N GLY A 835 21.01 -10.48 -25.79
CA GLY A 835 21.80 -9.26 -25.95
C GLY A 835 23.23 -9.53 -26.32
N ASP A 836 23.88 -8.52 -26.88
CA ASP A 836 25.31 -8.52 -27.17
C ASP A 836 25.86 -7.10 -27.22
N ALA A 837 27.19 -6.96 -27.15
CA ALA A 837 27.89 -5.71 -27.28
C ALA A 837 29.01 -5.81 -28.33
N TRP A 838 29.08 -4.86 -29.25
CA TRP A 838 30.00 -4.85 -30.39
C TRP A 838 30.95 -3.66 -30.36
N SER A 839 32.14 -3.86 -30.90
CA SER A 839 33.17 -2.82 -30.98
C SER A 839 32.95 -1.84 -32.13
N SER A 840 32.19 -2.20 -33.18
CA SER A 840 31.99 -1.38 -34.38
C SER A 840 30.70 -1.75 -35.13
N PHE A 841 30.23 -0.85 -35.98
CA PHE A 841 29.08 -1.11 -36.86
C PHE A 841 29.34 -2.23 -37.90
N ASN A 842 30.59 -2.48 -38.28
CA ASN A 842 30.90 -3.56 -39.23
C ASN A 842 30.63 -4.94 -38.63
N THR A 843 30.70 -5.10 -37.34
CA THR A 843 30.43 -6.34 -36.59
C THR A 843 29.02 -6.40 -35.99
N TYR A 844 28.26 -5.33 -36.12
CA TYR A 844 26.94 -5.23 -35.49
C TYR A 844 25.89 -6.07 -36.20
N ASN A 845 25.31 -7.02 -35.50
CA ASN A 845 24.15 -7.76 -35.92
C ASN A 845 23.13 -7.88 -34.74
N PRO A 846 22.03 -7.15 -34.76
CA PRO A 846 21.10 -7.12 -33.63
C PRO A 846 20.35 -8.44 -33.39
N PHE A 847 20.44 -9.41 -34.29
CA PHE A 847 19.81 -10.71 -34.19
C PHE A 847 20.76 -11.85 -33.82
N ASP A 848 22.07 -11.63 -34.00
CA ASP A 848 23.11 -12.55 -33.54
C ASP A 848 23.57 -12.14 -32.13
N VAL A 849 22.75 -12.57 -31.15
CA VAL A 849 22.87 -12.16 -29.76
C VAL A 849 22.93 -13.36 -28.83
N LYS A 850 23.58 -13.21 -27.72
CA LYS A 850 23.65 -14.22 -26.65
C LYS A 850 22.31 -14.31 -25.92
N LYS A 851 21.83 -15.53 -25.65
CA LYS A 851 20.48 -15.79 -25.15
C LYS A 851 20.52 -16.49 -23.80
N SER A 852 19.57 -16.17 -22.97
CA SER A 852 19.35 -16.83 -21.68
C SER A 852 17.87 -16.89 -21.31
N ALA A 853 17.52 -17.81 -20.43
CA ALA A 853 16.19 -17.88 -19.82
C ALA A 853 16.31 -18.29 -18.37
N GLY A 854 15.27 -18.02 -17.60
CA GLY A 854 15.29 -18.34 -16.18
C GLY A 854 14.00 -17.95 -15.48
N PHE A 855 14.07 -18.04 -14.17
CA PHE A 855 12.98 -17.61 -13.29
C PHE A 855 13.52 -16.87 -12.09
N GLY A 856 12.66 -16.09 -11.47
CA GLY A 856 13.05 -15.31 -10.30
C GLY A 856 11.89 -14.93 -9.41
N ILE A 857 12.24 -14.40 -8.25
CA ILE A 857 11.31 -13.84 -7.30
C ILE A 857 11.72 -12.40 -6.98
N ARG A 858 10.73 -11.57 -6.78
CA ARG A 858 10.88 -10.17 -6.36
C ARG A 858 10.12 -9.96 -5.07
N VAL A 859 10.77 -9.33 -4.11
CA VAL A 859 10.21 -8.95 -2.82
C VAL A 859 10.45 -7.46 -2.62
N PHE A 860 9.38 -6.68 -2.62
CA PHE A 860 9.46 -5.28 -2.26
C PHE A 860 9.12 -5.11 -0.78
N LEU A 861 10.02 -4.47 -0.05
CA LEU A 861 9.84 -4.08 1.34
C LEU A 861 10.10 -2.56 1.44
N PRO A 862 9.21 -1.77 2.05
CA PRO A 862 9.36 -0.31 2.09
C PRO A 862 10.70 0.18 2.64
N MET A 863 11.29 -0.53 3.63
CA MET A 863 12.58 -0.16 4.21
C MET A 863 13.79 -0.58 3.38
N PHE A 864 13.69 -1.66 2.58
CA PHE A 864 14.81 -2.27 1.85
C PHE A 864 14.71 -2.10 0.33
N GLY A 865 13.58 -1.60 -0.15
CA GLY A 865 13.31 -1.50 -1.58
C GLY A 865 12.99 -2.85 -2.23
N LEU A 866 13.27 -2.98 -3.52
CA LEU A 866 13.02 -4.19 -4.29
C LEU A 866 14.22 -5.13 -4.20
N LEU A 867 14.01 -6.32 -3.66
CA LEU A 867 14.97 -7.42 -3.63
C LEU A 867 14.65 -8.42 -4.72
N GLY A 868 15.65 -8.91 -5.42
CA GLY A 868 15.51 -9.90 -6.49
C GLY A 868 16.45 -11.08 -6.30
N LEU A 869 15.93 -12.27 -6.56
CA LEU A 869 16.71 -13.49 -6.67
C LEU A 869 16.32 -14.16 -7.98
N ASP A 870 17.26 -14.32 -8.89
CA ASP A 870 17.06 -14.92 -10.20
C ASP A 870 17.98 -16.13 -10.38
N TRP A 871 17.44 -17.20 -10.94
CA TRP A 871 18.21 -18.27 -11.53
C TRP A 871 18.13 -18.14 -13.06
N GLY A 872 19.30 -18.00 -13.71
CA GLY A 872 19.41 -17.86 -15.15
C GLY A 872 20.26 -18.95 -15.76
N HIS A 873 19.81 -19.48 -16.90
CA HIS A 873 20.52 -20.43 -17.73
C HIS A 873 20.86 -19.79 -19.09
N ARG A 874 22.12 -19.77 -19.46
CA ARG A 874 22.58 -19.31 -20.76
C ARG A 874 22.59 -20.43 -21.81
N PHE A 875 22.22 -20.12 -23.01
CA PHE A 875 22.21 -21.07 -24.12
C PHE A 875 23.52 -21.02 -24.92
N ASP A 876 24.17 -19.88 -24.95
CA ASP A 876 25.39 -19.67 -25.74
C ASP A 876 26.62 -19.70 -24.84
N ASP A 877 27.75 -20.07 -25.40
CA ASP A 877 29.02 -20.09 -24.67
C ASP A 877 29.63 -18.68 -24.58
N ILE A 878 30.39 -18.44 -23.51
CA ILE A 878 31.10 -17.19 -23.29
C ILE A 878 32.37 -17.18 -24.14
N PRO A 879 32.58 -16.15 -24.98
CA PRO A 879 33.79 -16.06 -25.78
C PRO A 879 35.07 -16.10 -24.93
N GLY A 880 36.00 -17.00 -25.29
CA GLY A 880 37.26 -17.16 -24.61
C GLY A 880 37.24 -17.86 -23.24
N GLN A 881 36.05 -18.36 -22.80
CA GLN A 881 35.88 -19.04 -21.52
C GLN A 881 35.09 -20.37 -21.68
N PRO A 882 35.60 -21.36 -22.40
CA PRO A 882 34.98 -22.65 -22.55
C PRO A 882 34.91 -23.39 -21.21
N GLY A 883 33.80 -24.09 -20.93
CA GLY A 883 33.65 -24.94 -19.73
C GLY A 883 33.12 -24.24 -18.48
N MET A 884 32.79 -22.96 -18.53
CA MET A 884 32.14 -22.28 -17.40
C MET A 884 30.69 -22.77 -17.18
N PRO A 885 30.20 -22.82 -15.93
CA PRO A 885 28.81 -23.21 -15.64
C PRO A 885 27.79 -22.42 -16.45
N LYS A 886 26.85 -23.15 -17.09
CA LYS A 886 25.78 -22.50 -17.90
C LYS A 886 24.67 -21.87 -17.08
N SER A 887 24.58 -22.18 -15.80
CA SER A 887 23.56 -21.65 -14.89
C SER A 887 24.16 -20.83 -13.79
N GLN A 888 23.49 -19.73 -13.47
CA GLN A 888 23.95 -18.83 -12.40
C GLN A 888 22.77 -18.32 -11.58
N VAL A 889 23.03 -18.05 -10.31
CA VAL A 889 22.10 -17.37 -9.40
C VAL A 889 22.55 -15.93 -9.25
N HIS A 890 21.62 -15.02 -9.45
CA HIS A 890 21.82 -13.58 -9.35
C HIS A 890 20.98 -13.03 -8.20
N PHE A 891 21.60 -12.31 -7.30
CA PHE A 891 20.93 -11.56 -6.26
C PHE A 891 20.99 -10.06 -6.59
N THR A 892 19.88 -9.35 -6.41
CA THR A 892 19.78 -7.93 -6.74
C THR A 892 19.07 -7.14 -5.67
N ILE A 893 19.51 -5.90 -5.44
CA ILE A 893 18.89 -4.95 -4.49
C ILE A 893 18.66 -3.62 -5.22
N GLY A 894 17.42 -3.12 -5.13
CA GLY A 894 17.02 -1.85 -5.73
C GLY A 894 16.17 -2.00 -6.98
N ALA A 895 15.59 -0.90 -7.44
CA ALA A 895 14.66 -0.88 -8.57
C ALA A 895 15.36 -0.99 -9.95
N ASN A 896 16.60 -0.53 -10.05
CA ASN A 896 17.36 -0.52 -11.30
C ASN A 896 18.26 -1.75 -11.40
N LEU A 897 17.76 -2.77 -12.03
CA LEU A 897 18.43 -4.06 -12.24
C LEU A 897 19.36 -4.03 -13.47
N GLY A 898 20.35 -3.13 -13.50
CA GLY A 898 21.27 -3.02 -14.63
C GLY A 898 20.56 -2.78 -15.97
N ASP A 899 19.55 -1.94 -15.99
CA ASP A 899 18.89 -1.50 -17.21
C ASP A 899 19.79 -0.53 -17.98
N LEU A 900 19.65 -0.50 -19.31
CA LEU A 900 20.41 0.36 -20.21
C LEU A 900 20.17 1.85 -19.99
#